data_9d74239322c2d8055ec895c0cbd7d4a9
#
_entry.id   9d74239322c2d8055ec895c0cbd7d4a9
#
_cell.length_a   1.000
_cell.length_b   1.000
_cell.length_c   1.000
_cell.angle_alpha   90.00
_cell.angle_beta   90.00
_cell.angle_gamma   90.00
#
_symmetry.space_group_name_H-M   'P 1'
#
loop_
_entity.id
_entity.type
_entity.pdbx_description
1 polymer ?
#
loop_
_entity_poly.entity_id
_entity_poly.type
_entity_poly.pdbx_seq_one_letter_code
_entity_poly.pdbx_strand_id
1 'polypeptide(L)'
;MKFGKQFEFYKIPEWSEFYFDYSGIKTVIKFLDPRRKKKKQLKKLKTLKAKLRKMSTRDRIYSQDLSSNNSKINNNDENDNNNIINTQLNQSSDNLIIPNEKKPFLDSDKVTLEVKVKTEKILEAQDLSGYSNEEKLAKFIKIYKEKISFINNFFMKKLEEFSQKLENSKQKMDIKNKSFKDEFNMKRTNALLNAERDEMGYAVSWKRALSSLYNETSWLHSYQSINVLAVKKIRKKIEKIFKLIGINGIANELDNAEMVFPFFTEATDKLVLLRKNIKKLYAAEFTNSDLTKASSELEHRLQGTSKTRHTRLIYFYFGIILSCILFFIFLANIPSTTDNDLSPFFPAFNFGLVIIEAMIGCGFVVSILQKYRINYVYILDIDLKSRLGGHDLYKNGFLLLTLWISILLLMKLSLNFGFFGGQYALFSLILNGLLILFLFLPFHIMYFGFRKGIIKVLIRNFFPIGKNTVRFKDFLFGDILTSLNKPFTSLLLGYCLMSCIDCQALNKRSSECNRDTIPCLIVLFYPFFIRFTQCINRLYFTRQKWPHLGNTFKYLGGLSNAFASWFYSRYKTNELLIVHIIVGIISQGYMLFWDIYVDWGLGRFGKNFFLREKIVYPKYWYYGAMVIDAILRFSWTWNFIKIDKSWDEWKNLIMALLEGYRRIQWCIFRFENEHMTNPENYRTILAIPELPLD
;
A
#
# COMPACT_ATOMS: atom_id res chain seq x y z
N MET A 1 -1.88 -8.09 7.73
CA MET A 1 -3.26 -8.59 7.46
C MET A 1 -3.33 -10.10 7.73
N LYS A 2 -4.47 -10.67 8.19
CA LYS A 2 -4.59 -12.13 8.30
C LYS A 2 -4.70 -12.72 6.89
N PHE A 3 -4.01 -13.84 6.60
CA PHE A 3 -3.98 -14.47 5.27
C PHE A 3 -5.37 -14.61 4.61
N GLY A 4 -6.40 -15.04 5.36
CA GLY A 4 -7.75 -15.17 4.80
C GLY A 4 -8.34 -13.87 4.22
N LYS A 5 -7.99 -12.69 4.78
CA LYS A 5 -8.41 -11.41 4.18
C LYS A 5 -7.61 -11.06 2.92
N GLN A 6 -6.35 -11.48 2.86
CA GLN A 6 -5.52 -11.33 1.67
C GLN A 6 -5.98 -12.27 0.56
N PHE A 7 -6.30 -13.52 0.91
CA PHE A 7 -6.81 -14.51 -0.03
C PHE A 7 -8.11 -14.05 -0.70
N GLU A 8 -9.06 -13.51 0.07
CA GLU A 8 -10.31 -12.94 -0.48
C GLU A 8 -10.06 -11.71 -1.35
N PHE A 9 -9.04 -10.94 -1.05
CA PHE A 9 -8.70 -9.73 -1.79
C PHE A 9 -8.10 -10.02 -3.18
N TYR A 10 -7.34 -11.12 -3.32
CA TYR A 10 -6.67 -11.50 -4.57
C TYR A 10 -7.47 -12.45 -5.45
N LYS A 11 -8.70 -12.80 -5.08
CA LYS A 11 -9.59 -13.56 -5.94
C LYS A 11 -9.95 -12.73 -7.17
N ILE A 12 -9.88 -13.37 -8.33
CA ILE A 12 -10.41 -12.82 -9.57
C ILE A 12 -11.94 -12.77 -9.40
N PRO A 13 -12.60 -11.61 -9.57
CA PRO A 13 -14.01 -11.45 -9.25
C PRO A 13 -14.90 -12.45 -9.99
N GLU A 14 -14.65 -12.69 -11.27
CA GLU A 14 -15.40 -13.60 -12.14
C GLU A 14 -15.25 -15.07 -11.74
N TRP A 15 -14.18 -15.42 -11.03
CA TRP A 15 -13.87 -16.78 -10.59
C TRP A 15 -13.94 -16.93 -9.06
N SER A 16 -14.50 -15.96 -8.37
CA SER A 16 -14.48 -15.88 -6.89
C SER A 16 -15.08 -17.10 -6.20
N GLU A 17 -16.07 -17.74 -6.81
CA GLU A 17 -16.76 -18.92 -6.28
C GLU A 17 -15.93 -20.21 -6.43
N PHE A 18 -15.02 -20.24 -7.40
CA PHE A 18 -14.22 -21.43 -7.72
C PHE A 18 -12.91 -21.54 -6.92
N TYR A 19 -12.62 -20.59 -6.03
CA TYR A 19 -11.44 -20.65 -5.20
C TYR A 19 -11.58 -21.64 -4.04
N PHE A 20 -10.42 -22.12 -3.56
CA PHE A 20 -10.33 -22.98 -2.39
C PHE A 20 -11.05 -22.39 -1.18
N ASP A 21 -11.92 -23.15 -0.53
CA ASP A 21 -12.66 -22.67 0.65
C ASP A 21 -11.77 -22.63 1.90
N TYR A 22 -10.83 -21.67 1.89
CA TYR A 22 -9.90 -21.45 2.98
C TYR A 22 -10.59 -21.13 4.30
N SER A 23 -11.71 -20.42 4.27
CA SER A 23 -12.43 -19.99 5.47
C SER A 23 -13.19 -21.12 6.13
N GLY A 24 -13.84 -21.98 5.34
CA GLY A 24 -14.54 -23.16 5.80
C GLY A 24 -13.61 -24.17 6.43
N ILE A 25 -12.57 -24.61 5.69
CA ILE A 25 -11.58 -25.56 6.22
C ILE A 25 -10.89 -25.03 7.46
N LYS A 26 -10.56 -23.73 7.50
CA LYS A 26 -10.00 -23.12 8.71
C LYS A 26 -10.96 -23.17 9.90
N THR A 27 -12.25 -23.14 9.68
CA THR A 27 -13.26 -23.29 10.72
C THR A 27 -13.30 -24.73 11.25
N VAL A 28 -13.33 -25.72 10.35
CA VAL A 28 -13.22 -27.14 10.70
C VAL A 28 -11.98 -27.41 11.55
N ILE A 29 -10.81 -26.94 11.10
CA ILE A 29 -9.54 -27.07 11.83
C ILE A 29 -9.60 -26.43 13.22
N LYS A 30 -10.33 -25.33 13.41
CA LYS A 30 -10.50 -24.70 14.75
C LYS A 30 -11.35 -25.56 15.69
N PHE A 31 -12.27 -26.37 15.18
CA PHE A 31 -13.04 -27.30 16.01
C PHE A 31 -12.19 -28.51 16.46
N LEU A 32 -11.23 -28.92 15.64
CA LEU A 32 -10.29 -30.00 15.95
C LEU A 32 -9.20 -29.56 16.94
N ASP A 33 -8.98 -28.26 17.23
CA ASP A 33 -7.92 -27.77 18.09
C ASP A 33 -8.26 -28.01 19.59
N PRO A 34 -7.57 -28.95 20.30
CA PRO A 34 -7.86 -29.28 21.69
C PRO A 34 -7.66 -28.12 22.67
N ARG A 35 -6.81 -27.16 22.30
CA ARG A 35 -6.54 -25.96 23.12
C ARG A 35 -7.76 -25.04 23.20
N ARG A 36 -8.72 -25.15 22.30
CA ARG A 36 -9.94 -24.34 22.29
C ARG A 36 -10.88 -24.72 23.45
N LYS A 37 -10.98 -26.01 23.77
CA LYS A 37 -11.75 -26.49 24.96
C LYS A 37 -11.12 -25.93 26.24
N LYS A 38 -9.77 -26.05 26.39
CA LYS A 38 -9.02 -25.46 27.52
C LYS A 38 -9.17 -23.94 27.61
N LYS A 39 -9.09 -23.20 26.48
CA LYS A 39 -9.28 -21.75 26.46
C LYS A 39 -10.71 -21.32 26.83
N LYS A 40 -11.75 -22.04 26.38
CA LYS A 40 -13.14 -21.75 26.78
C LYS A 40 -13.35 -21.99 28.28
N GLN A 41 -12.80 -23.09 28.82
CA GLN A 41 -12.84 -23.39 30.26
C GLN A 41 -12.06 -22.33 31.07
N LEU A 42 -10.87 -21.93 30.61
CA LEU A 42 -10.06 -20.90 31.29
C LEU A 42 -10.76 -19.52 31.27
N LYS A 43 -11.47 -19.21 30.18
CA LYS A 43 -12.24 -17.98 30.07
C LYS A 43 -13.48 -17.99 30.98
N LYS A 44 -14.18 -19.14 31.07
CA LYS A 44 -15.28 -19.34 32.05
C LYS A 44 -14.79 -19.22 33.48
N LEU A 45 -13.63 -19.85 33.80
CA LEU A 45 -13.00 -19.75 35.12
C LEU A 45 -12.57 -18.32 35.48
N LYS A 46 -12.01 -17.58 34.54
CA LYS A 46 -11.64 -16.15 34.74
C LYS A 46 -12.89 -15.29 34.97
N THR A 47 -13.98 -15.55 34.23
CA THR A 47 -15.26 -14.83 34.40
C THR A 47 -15.92 -15.17 35.71
N LEU A 48 -15.88 -16.45 36.16
CA LEU A 48 -16.33 -16.89 37.46
C LEU A 48 -15.49 -16.28 38.61
N LYS A 49 -14.15 -16.30 38.49
CA LYS A 49 -13.28 -15.64 39.48
C LYS A 49 -13.50 -14.13 39.54
N ALA A 50 -13.81 -13.46 38.41
CA ALA A 50 -14.14 -12.05 38.39
C ALA A 50 -15.51 -11.77 39.01
N LYS A 51 -16.50 -12.66 38.83
CA LYS A 51 -17.79 -12.60 39.49
C LYS A 51 -17.67 -12.81 41.01
N LEU A 52 -16.92 -13.83 41.43
CA LEU A 52 -16.63 -14.10 42.86
C LEU A 52 -15.89 -12.94 43.54
N ARG A 53 -14.91 -12.30 42.86
CA ARG A 53 -14.25 -11.09 43.38
C ARG A 53 -15.20 -9.92 43.53
N LYS A 54 -16.19 -9.76 42.64
CA LYS A 54 -17.24 -8.72 42.74
C LYS A 54 -18.24 -9.03 43.83
N MET A 55 -18.54 -10.28 44.09
CA MET A 55 -19.39 -10.69 45.23
C MET A 55 -18.66 -10.45 46.56
N SER A 56 -17.39 -10.90 46.69
CA SER A 56 -16.58 -10.65 47.89
C SER A 56 -16.38 -9.16 48.22
N THR A 57 -16.34 -8.29 47.21
CA THR A 57 -16.30 -6.82 47.44
C THR A 57 -17.67 -6.26 47.81
N ARG A 58 -18.77 -6.86 47.36
CA ARG A 58 -20.12 -6.46 47.72
C ARG A 58 -20.45 -6.87 49.16
N ASP A 59 -20.02 -8.06 49.57
CA ASP A 59 -20.18 -8.58 50.92
C ASP A 59 -19.34 -7.79 51.95
N ARG A 60 -18.15 -7.27 51.56
CA ARG A 60 -17.38 -6.35 52.42
C ARG A 60 -18.01 -4.98 52.57
N ILE A 61 -18.75 -4.47 51.58
CA ILE A 61 -19.49 -3.22 51.69
C ILE A 61 -20.74 -3.41 52.52
N TYR A 62 -21.43 -4.56 52.42
CA TYR A 62 -22.58 -4.89 53.24
C TYR A 62 -22.21 -5.20 54.69
N SER A 63 -21.02 -5.72 54.99
CA SER A 63 -20.57 -5.97 56.37
C SER A 63 -20.07 -4.72 57.08
N GLN A 64 -19.79 -3.62 56.37
CA GLN A 64 -19.51 -2.31 57.01
C GLN A 64 -20.78 -1.52 57.33
N ASP A 65 -21.89 -1.75 56.60
CA ASP A 65 -23.18 -1.10 56.90
C ASP A 65 -24.03 -1.85 57.95
N LEU A 66 -23.68 -3.11 58.29
CA LEU A 66 -24.40 -3.94 59.26
C LEU A 66 -23.81 -3.93 60.68
N SER A 67 -22.74 -3.16 60.91
CA SER A 67 -22.19 -2.98 62.27
C SER A 67 -22.90 -1.88 63.09
N SER A 68 -23.92 -1.23 62.54
CA SER A 68 -24.65 -0.15 63.23
C SER A 68 -26.11 -0.45 63.60
N ASN A 69 -26.64 -1.64 63.30
CA ASN A 69 -28.00 -1.98 63.75
C ASN A 69 -28.08 -3.46 64.15
N ASN A 70 -27.78 -3.69 65.45
CA ASN A 70 -28.02 -4.96 66.06
C ASN A 70 -29.33 -4.84 66.85
N SER A 71 -30.38 -5.58 66.51
CA SER A 71 -31.19 -6.38 67.46
C SER A 71 -32.42 -7.00 66.77
N LYS A 72 -32.53 -8.32 67.02
CA LYS A 72 -33.76 -9.16 66.97
C LYS A 72 -34.12 -9.80 65.59
N ILE A 73 -34.04 -11.08 65.58
CA ILE A 73 -35.10 -12.11 65.55
C ILE A 73 -34.69 -13.36 64.81
N ASN A 74 -34.91 -14.46 65.48
CA ASN A 74 -34.67 -15.87 65.22
C ASN A 74 -35.22 -16.51 63.94
N ASN A 75 -34.49 -17.59 63.57
CA ASN A 75 -34.92 -18.96 63.17
C ASN A 75 -36.05 -19.15 62.13
N ASN A 76 -35.70 -19.89 61.19
CA ASN A 76 -36.25 -21.06 60.48
C ASN A 76 -36.23 -20.91 58.96
N ASP A 77 -35.66 -21.93 58.41
CA ASP A 77 -35.98 -22.78 57.26
C ASP A 77 -34.84 -22.95 56.26
N GLU A 78 -34.10 -24.01 56.52
CA GLU A 78 -33.43 -24.79 55.45
C GLU A 78 -34.48 -25.63 54.73
N ASN A 79 -34.40 -25.61 53.43
CA ASN A 79 -35.05 -26.44 52.37
C ASN A 79 -35.94 -25.60 51.46
N ASP A 80 -35.40 -25.21 50.37
CA ASP A 80 -36.05 -25.14 49.03
C ASP A 80 -35.24 -24.20 48.06
N ASN A 81 -34.08 -24.65 47.63
CA ASN A 81 -33.33 -23.87 46.61
C ASN A 81 -32.77 -24.70 45.46
N ASN A 82 -33.36 -25.88 45.16
CA ASN A 82 -32.90 -26.69 44.02
C ASN A 82 -33.87 -26.76 42.83
N ASN A 83 -35.02 -26.11 42.87
CA ASN A 83 -36.03 -26.22 41.78
C ASN A 83 -36.31 -24.92 41.01
N ILE A 84 -35.63 -23.81 41.29
CA ILE A 84 -35.88 -22.53 40.58
C ILE A 84 -34.88 -22.25 39.44
N ILE A 85 -33.80 -23.02 39.34
CA ILE A 85 -32.75 -22.75 38.30
C ILE A 85 -33.07 -23.35 36.91
N ASN A 86 -34.02 -24.28 36.84
CA ASN A 86 -34.34 -24.92 35.54
C ASN A 86 -35.56 -24.34 34.80
N THR A 87 -36.30 -23.39 35.40
CA THR A 87 -37.50 -22.83 34.76
C THR A 87 -37.30 -21.43 34.16
N GLN A 88 -36.15 -20.78 34.39
CA GLN A 88 -35.86 -19.43 33.84
C GLN A 88 -34.99 -19.43 32.57
N LEU A 89 -34.71 -20.57 31.99
CA LEU A 89 -33.89 -20.66 30.74
C LEU A 89 -34.69 -20.83 29.47
N ASN A 90 -36.02 -20.94 29.55
CA ASN A 90 -36.89 -21.17 28.38
C ASN A 90 -37.88 -20.05 28.05
N GLN A 91 -37.83 -18.89 28.71
CA GLN A 91 -38.76 -17.79 28.44
C GLN A 91 -38.09 -16.42 28.23
N SER A 92 -37.03 -16.34 27.39
CA SER A 92 -36.49 -15.04 26.96
C SER A 92 -36.01 -15.04 25.51
N SER A 93 -36.85 -15.56 24.61
CA SER A 93 -36.62 -15.48 23.18
C SER A 93 -37.65 -14.68 22.37
N ASP A 94 -38.57 -13.99 23.05
CA ASP A 94 -39.46 -13.08 22.33
C ASP A 94 -39.52 -11.71 23.00
N ASN A 95 -39.35 -10.68 22.14
CA ASN A 95 -39.49 -9.24 22.40
C ASN A 95 -38.21 -8.45 22.72
N LEU A 96 -37.49 -8.12 21.65
CA LEU A 96 -36.71 -6.88 21.57
C LEU A 96 -37.11 -6.12 20.29
N ILE A 97 -38.03 -5.17 20.53
CA ILE A 97 -38.38 -4.12 19.57
C ILE A 97 -37.17 -3.20 19.41
N ILE A 98 -36.59 -3.15 18.19
CA ILE A 98 -35.51 -2.25 17.82
C ILE A 98 -36.13 -1.05 17.08
N PRO A 99 -35.82 0.21 17.46
CA PRO A 99 -36.30 1.37 16.73
C PRO A 99 -35.69 1.46 15.32
N ASN A 100 -36.52 1.86 14.37
CA ASN A 100 -36.21 2.09 12.95
C ASN A 100 -35.13 3.17 12.78
N GLU A 101 -33.91 2.79 12.49
CA GLU A 101 -32.96 3.64 11.77
C GLU A 101 -32.75 3.11 10.35
N LYS A 102 -33.01 3.97 9.37
CA LYS A 102 -32.87 3.74 7.94
C LYS A 102 -31.42 3.35 7.61
N LYS A 103 -31.17 2.06 7.36
CA LYS A 103 -29.94 1.58 6.69
C LYS A 103 -30.16 1.48 5.20
N PRO A 104 -29.14 1.79 4.36
CA PRO A 104 -29.23 1.68 2.92
C PRO A 104 -29.35 0.21 2.50
N PHE A 105 -30.13 -0.01 1.47
CA PHE A 105 -30.39 -1.29 0.80
C PHE A 105 -29.10 -2.12 0.63
N LEU A 106 -28.92 -3.16 1.44
CA LEU A 106 -27.99 -4.27 1.18
C LEU A 106 -28.86 -5.45 0.76
N ASP A 107 -28.50 -6.02 -0.41
CA ASP A 107 -29.09 -7.22 -0.98
C ASP A 107 -29.40 -8.28 0.10
N SER A 108 -30.68 -8.47 0.41
CA SER A 108 -31.17 -9.45 1.38
C SER A 108 -30.77 -10.89 1.00
N ASP A 109 -30.64 -11.17 -0.28
CA ASP A 109 -30.30 -12.49 -0.81
C ASP A 109 -28.85 -12.88 -0.54
N LYS A 110 -27.91 -11.93 -0.54
CA LYS A 110 -26.50 -12.19 -0.18
C LYS A 110 -26.31 -12.46 1.32
N VAL A 111 -27.06 -11.80 2.16
CA VAL A 111 -26.98 -11.98 3.64
C VAL A 111 -27.59 -13.35 4.00
N THR A 112 -28.68 -13.73 3.37
CA THR A 112 -29.33 -15.04 3.57
C THR A 112 -28.44 -16.19 3.09
N LEU A 113 -27.77 -16.04 1.96
CA LEU A 113 -26.83 -17.03 1.43
C LEU A 113 -25.58 -17.18 2.32
N GLU A 114 -25.01 -16.06 2.83
CA GLU A 114 -23.87 -16.10 3.78
C GLU A 114 -24.24 -16.76 5.11
N VAL A 115 -25.47 -16.57 5.59
CA VAL A 115 -25.95 -17.19 6.82
C VAL A 115 -26.18 -18.69 6.58
N LYS A 116 -26.78 -19.11 5.46
CA LYS A 116 -27.01 -20.51 5.09
C LYS A 116 -25.70 -21.28 4.94
N VAL A 117 -24.73 -20.72 4.22
CA VAL A 117 -23.37 -21.28 4.06
C VAL A 117 -22.60 -21.33 5.38
N LYS A 118 -22.81 -20.38 6.32
CA LYS A 118 -22.22 -20.45 7.67
C LYS A 118 -22.87 -21.55 8.52
N THR A 119 -24.16 -21.80 8.37
CA THR A 119 -24.90 -22.82 9.15
C THR A 119 -24.52 -24.23 8.70
N GLU A 120 -24.44 -24.50 7.40
CA GLU A 120 -23.94 -25.77 6.83
C GLU A 120 -22.50 -26.07 7.27
N LYS A 121 -21.63 -25.08 7.25
CA LYS A 121 -20.22 -25.22 7.71
C LYS A 121 -20.07 -25.44 9.22
N ILE A 122 -21.06 -25.07 10.01
CA ILE A 122 -21.12 -25.35 11.45
C ILE A 122 -21.64 -26.77 11.70
N LEU A 123 -22.59 -27.24 10.90
CA LEU A 123 -23.11 -28.61 10.94
C LEU A 123 -22.04 -29.64 10.54
N GLU A 124 -21.31 -29.44 9.44
CA GLU A 124 -20.15 -30.27 9.04
C GLU A 124 -19.06 -30.33 10.13
N ALA A 125 -18.90 -29.29 10.92
CA ALA A 125 -17.89 -29.23 11.98
C ALA A 125 -18.38 -29.86 13.30
N GLN A 126 -19.68 -29.92 13.56
CA GLN A 126 -20.27 -30.54 14.75
C GLN A 126 -20.26 -32.09 14.67
N ASP A 127 -20.40 -32.65 13.45
CA ASP A 127 -20.33 -34.07 13.18
C ASP A 127 -18.99 -34.74 13.54
N LEU A 128 -17.92 -33.94 13.66
CA LEU A 128 -16.59 -34.44 13.98
C LEU A 128 -16.31 -34.62 15.50
N SER A 129 -17.23 -34.18 16.37
CA SER A 129 -16.93 -34.14 17.82
C SER A 129 -17.01 -35.47 18.57
N GLY A 130 -17.71 -36.47 18.00
CA GLY A 130 -17.94 -37.77 18.62
C GLY A 130 -17.01 -38.91 18.20
N TYR A 131 -16.11 -38.69 17.22
CA TYR A 131 -15.31 -39.73 16.60
C TYR A 131 -13.92 -39.90 17.26
N SER A 132 -13.32 -41.09 17.02
CA SER A 132 -11.90 -41.34 17.38
C SER A 132 -10.97 -40.39 16.64
N ASN A 133 -9.71 -40.27 17.07
CA ASN A 133 -8.77 -39.35 16.44
C ASN A 133 -8.42 -39.75 15.00
N GLU A 134 -8.39 -41.05 14.70
CA GLU A 134 -8.14 -41.58 13.37
C GLU A 134 -9.32 -41.35 12.42
N GLU A 135 -10.56 -41.56 12.91
CA GLU A 135 -11.77 -41.27 12.14
C GLU A 135 -11.93 -39.78 11.82
N LYS A 136 -11.55 -38.91 12.76
CA LYS A 136 -11.49 -37.46 12.52
C LYS A 136 -10.52 -37.09 11.41
N LEU A 137 -9.38 -37.76 11.36
CA LEU A 137 -8.38 -37.57 10.32
C LEU A 137 -8.91 -38.04 8.98
N ALA A 138 -9.47 -39.24 8.90
CA ALA A 138 -10.01 -39.79 7.66
C ALA A 138 -11.13 -38.93 7.06
N LYS A 139 -12.10 -38.49 7.89
CA LYS A 139 -13.13 -37.55 7.47
C LYS A 139 -12.57 -36.21 7.03
N PHE A 140 -11.58 -35.69 7.74
CA PHE A 140 -10.93 -34.42 7.35
C PHE A 140 -10.21 -34.57 6.01
N ILE A 141 -9.47 -35.64 5.76
CA ILE A 141 -8.79 -35.90 4.49
C ILE A 141 -9.80 -36.02 3.34
N LYS A 142 -10.98 -36.64 3.58
CA LYS A 142 -12.05 -36.71 2.60
C LYS A 142 -12.51 -35.29 2.19
N ILE A 143 -12.88 -34.45 3.16
CA ILE A 143 -13.31 -33.06 2.90
C ILE A 143 -12.19 -32.28 2.18
N TYR A 144 -10.95 -32.48 2.59
CA TYR A 144 -9.77 -31.82 2.01
C TYR A 144 -9.60 -32.20 0.53
N LYS A 145 -9.69 -33.49 0.19
CA LYS A 145 -9.64 -34.00 -1.18
C LYS A 145 -10.79 -33.45 -2.04
N GLU A 146 -12.00 -33.39 -1.52
CA GLU A 146 -13.17 -32.83 -2.21
C GLU A 146 -12.95 -31.35 -2.57
N LYS A 147 -12.42 -30.54 -1.64
CA LYS A 147 -12.13 -29.13 -1.90
C LYS A 147 -10.96 -28.93 -2.88
N ILE A 148 -9.98 -29.82 -2.90
CA ILE A 148 -8.89 -29.81 -3.90
C ILE A 148 -9.42 -30.25 -5.26
N SER A 149 -10.24 -31.29 -5.33
CA SER A 149 -10.86 -31.74 -6.57
C SER A 149 -11.67 -30.62 -7.23
N PHE A 150 -12.40 -29.85 -6.45
CA PHE A 150 -13.18 -28.71 -6.94
C PHE A 150 -12.32 -27.65 -7.65
N ILE A 151 -11.19 -27.23 -7.05
CA ILE A 151 -10.28 -26.26 -7.68
C ILE A 151 -9.55 -26.87 -8.88
N ASN A 152 -9.18 -28.16 -8.82
CA ASN A 152 -8.56 -28.87 -9.93
C ASN A 152 -9.47 -28.94 -11.15
N ASN A 153 -10.72 -29.32 -10.97
CA ASN A 153 -11.69 -29.46 -12.06
C ASN A 153 -11.93 -28.11 -12.76
N PHE A 154 -12.07 -27.03 -12.01
CA PHE A 154 -12.18 -25.69 -12.59
C PHE A 154 -10.93 -25.31 -13.39
N PHE A 155 -9.75 -25.54 -12.82
CA PHE A 155 -8.48 -25.21 -13.46
C PHE A 155 -8.29 -25.99 -14.77
N MET A 156 -8.52 -27.30 -14.72
CA MET A 156 -8.38 -28.17 -15.91
C MET A 156 -9.35 -27.79 -17.01
N LYS A 157 -10.63 -27.51 -16.65
CA LYS A 157 -11.63 -27.03 -17.60
C LYS A 157 -11.20 -25.73 -18.29
N LYS A 158 -10.65 -24.77 -17.53
CA LYS A 158 -10.16 -23.51 -18.09
C LYS A 158 -8.91 -23.66 -18.93
N LEU A 159 -8.00 -24.53 -18.53
CA LEU A 159 -6.79 -24.85 -19.30
C LEU A 159 -7.14 -25.46 -20.66
N GLU A 160 -8.09 -26.36 -20.68
CA GLU A 160 -8.59 -27.00 -21.92
C GLU A 160 -9.32 -25.99 -22.80
N GLU A 161 -10.21 -25.15 -22.23
CA GLU A 161 -10.89 -24.07 -22.95
C GLU A 161 -9.89 -23.13 -23.65
N PHE A 162 -8.82 -22.75 -22.95
CA PHE A 162 -7.80 -21.85 -23.51
C PHE A 162 -6.94 -22.55 -24.56
N SER A 163 -6.66 -23.83 -24.40
CA SER A 163 -5.96 -24.65 -25.41
C SER A 163 -6.76 -24.76 -26.70
N GLN A 164 -8.07 -25.01 -26.59
CA GLN A 164 -9.00 -25.08 -27.73
C GLN A 164 -9.13 -23.70 -28.41
N LYS A 165 -9.22 -22.61 -27.65
CA LYS A 165 -9.23 -21.24 -28.21
C LYS A 165 -7.96 -20.96 -29.03
N LEU A 166 -6.78 -21.41 -28.56
CA LEU A 166 -5.52 -21.23 -29.30
C LEU A 166 -5.54 -22.04 -30.59
N GLU A 167 -5.97 -23.29 -30.54
CA GLU A 167 -6.00 -24.18 -31.72
C GLU A 167 -7.00 -23.67 -32.77
N ASN A 168 -8.21 -23.30 -32.37
CA ASN A 168 -9.21 -22.67 -33.25
C ASN A 168 -8.66 -21.36 -33.86
N SER A 169 -7.84 -20.64 -33.11
CA SER A 169 -7.19 -19.43 -33.59
C SER A 169 -6.18 -19.74 -34.67
N LYS A 170 -5.34 -20.76 -34.52
CA LYS A 170 -4.38 -21.21 -35.54
C LYS A 170 -5.08 -21.64 -36.82
N GLN A 171 -6.09 -22.51 -36.72
CA GLN A 171 -6.85 -23.02 -37.88
C GLN A 171 -7.46 -21.88 -38.71
N LYS A 172 -8.10 -20.90 -38.03
CA LYS A 172 -8.64 -19.71 -38.72
C LYS A 172 -7.59 -18.88 -39.43
N MET A 173 -6.40 -18.75 -38.82
CA MET A 173 -5.26 -18.09 -39.45
C MET A 173 -4.77 -18.82 -40.70
N ASP A 174 -4.57 -20.12 -40.60
CA ASP A 174 -4.08 -20.93 -41.71
C ASP A 174 -5.05 -20.94 -42.91
N ILE A 175 -6.36 -21.01 -42.65
CA ILE A 175 -7.39 -20.94 -43.69
C ILE A 175 -7.35 -19.57 -44.39
N LYS A 176 -7.20 -18.47 -43.66
CA LYS A 176 -7.21 -17.15 -44.26
C LYS A 176 -5.92 -16.80 -44.95
N ASN A 177 -4.77 -17.26 -44.43
CA ASN A 177 -3.48 -17.13 -45.13
C ASN A 177 -3.46 -17.88 -46.46
N LYS A 178 -4.16 -19.03 -46.57
CA LYS A 178 -4.37 -19.72 -47.84
C LYS A 178 -5.30 -18.92 -48.77
N SER A 179 -6.45 -18.52 -48.30
CA SER A 179 -7.43 -17.71 -49.05
C SER A 179 -6.79 -16.41 -49.60
N PHE A 180 -5.93 -15.75 -48.82
CA PHE A 180 -5.26 -14.53 -49.23
C PHE A 180 -4.18 -14.78 -50.32
N LYS A 181 -3.42 -15.89 -50.23
CA LYS A 181 -2.50 -16.30 -51.27
C LYS A 181 -3.21 -16.61 -52.58
N ASP A 182 -4.35 -17.26 -52.53
CA ASP A 182 -5.13 -17.61 -53.71
C ASP A 182 -5.78 -16.36 -54.31
N GLU A 183 -6.24 -15.39 -53.54
CA GLU A 183 -6.82 -14.14 -54.01
C GLU A 183 -5.76 -13.15 -54.54
N PHE A 184 -4.57 -13.12 -53.94
CA PHE A 184 -3.42 -12.33 -54.44
C PHE A 184 -2.92 -12.79 -55.80
N ASN A 185 -2.98 -14.07 -56.06
CA ASN A 185 -2.62 -14.65 -57.35
C ASN A 185 -3.65 -14.40 -58.46
N MET A 186 -4.89 -14.04 -58.09
CA MET A 186 -6.00 -13.88 -59.08
C MET A 186 -6.31 -12.45 -59.50
N LYS A 187 -5.92 -11.42 -58.74
CA LYS A 187 -6.35 -10.01 -59.01
C LYS A 187 -5.19 -9.03 -59.16
N ARG A 188 -4.94 -8.57 -60.39
CA ARG A 188 -4.16 -7.36 -60.68
C ARG A 188 -5.06 -6.12 -60.67
N THR A 189 -4.69 -5.09 -59.96
CA THR A 189 -4.79 -3.64 -60.09
C THR A 189 -5.71 -2.80 -59.16
N ASN A 190 -6.91 -3.03 -58.86
CA ASN A 190 -7.69 -2.06 -58.01
C ASN A 190 -8.25 -2.65 -56.67
N ALA A 191 -8.12 -3.94 -56.48
CA ALA A 191 -8.48 -4.60 -55.25
C ALA A 191 -7.38 -4.53 -54.16
N LEU A 192 -6.14 -4.14 -54.52
CA LEU A 192 -4.99 -4.07 -53.59
C LEU A 192 -5.23 -3.11 -52.42
N LEU A 193 -5.79 -1.92 -52.66
CA LEU A 193 -6.04 -0.91 -51.59
C LEU A 193 -7.15 -1.31 -50.64
N ASN A 194 -8.17 -2.02 -51.09
CA ASN A 194 -9.22 -2.54 -50.23
C ASN A 194 -8.76 -3.78 -49.47
N ALA A 195 -7.96 -4.65 -50.16
CA ALA A 195 -7.35 -5.82 -49.52
C ALA A 195 -6.34 -5.42 -48.42
N GLU A 196 -5.51 -4.41 -48.62
CA GLU A 196 -4.59 -3.90 -47.59
C GLU A 196 -5.35 -3.31 -46.36
N ARG A 197 -6.49 -2.62 -46.61
CA ARG A 197 -7.32 -2.09 -45.50
C ARG A 197 -8.00 -3.18 -44.69
N ASP A 198 -8.50 -4.20 -45.36
CA ASP A 198 -9.13 -5.38 -44.72
C ASP A 198 -8.08 -6.26 -44.02
N GLU A 199 -6.90 -6.39 -44.57
CA GLU A 199 -5.74 -7.07 -43.95
C GLU A 199 -5.32 -6.36 -42.66
N MET A 200 -5.19 -5.03 -42.70
CA MET A 200 -4.83 -4.22 -41.54
C MET A 200 -5.89 -4.31 -40.42
N GLY A 201 -7.18 -4.28 -40.75
CA GLY A 201 -8.29 -4.47 -39.82
C GLY A 201 -8.28 -5.86 -39.19
N TYR A 202 -8.00 -6.88 -39.99
CA TYR A 202 -7.90 -8.25 -39.56
C TYR A 202 -6.69 -8.50 -38.62
N ALA A 203 -5.51 -8.03 -39.01
CA ALA A 203 -4.30 -8.11 -38.18
C ALA A 203 -4.50 -7.47 -36.81
N VAL A 204 -5.19 -6.33 -36.73
CA VAL A 204 -5.50 -5.66 -35.46
C VAL A 204 -6.46 -6.51 -34.61
N SER A 205 -7.46 -7.17 -35.21
CA SER A 205 -8.39 -8.01 -34.46
C SER A 205 -7.71 -9.25 -33.90
N TRP A 206 -6.82 -9.88 -34.67
CA TRP A 206 -6.00 -11.02 -34.25
C TRP A 206 -5.01 -10.67 -33.15
N LYS A 207 -4.34 -9.57 -33.30
CA LYS A 207 -3.49 -9.02 -32.24
C LYS A 207 -4.24 -8.88 -30.91
N ARG A 208 -5.50 -8.42 -30.96
CA ARG A 208 -6.36 -8.30 -29.76
C ARG A 208 -6.76 -9.66 -29.21
N ALA A 209 -7.16 -10.60 -30.07
CA ALA A 209 -7.58 -11.94 -29.66
C ALA A 209 -6.45 -12.71 -28.95
N LEU A 210 -5.24 -12.72 -29.54
CA LEU A 210 -4.08 -13.37 -28.92
C LEU A 210 -3.64 -12.68 -27.61
N SER A 211 -3.72 -11.36 -27.57
CA SER A 211 -3.42 -10.62 -26.34
C SER A 211 -4.44 -10.92 -25.23
N SER A 212 -5.74 -11.03 -25.58
CA SER A 212 -6.79 -11.43 -24.62
C SER A 212 -6.56 -12.84 -24.10
N LEU A 213 -6.24 -13.79 -24.99
CA LEU A 213 -5.96 -15.16 -24.60
C LEU A 213 -4.72 -15.27 -23.70
N TYR A 214 -3.66 -14.50 -24.00
CA TYR A 214 -2.49 -14.42 -23.14
C TYR A 214 -2.82 -13.91 -21.73
N ASN A 215 -3.73 -12.95 -21.63
CA ASN A 215 -4.25 -12.43 -20.36
C ASN A 215 -4.99 -13.48 -19.56
N GLU A 216 -5.94 -14.17 -20.22
CA GLU A 216 -6.72 -15.21 -19.58
C GLU A 216 -5.81 -16.30 -19.01
N THR A 217 -4.73 -16.68 -19.73
CA THR A 217 -3.72 -17.61 -19.22
C THR A 217 -2.92 -17.04 -18.05
N SER A 218 -2.67 -15.73 -18.01
CA SER A 218 -2.01 -15.07 -16.88
C SER A 218 -2.90 -15.05 -15.63
N TRP A 219 -4.21 -14.84 -15.82
CA TRP A 219 -5.18 -14.96 -14.73
C TRP A 219 -5.25 -16.38 -14.18
N LEU A 220 -5.22 -17.39 -15.06
CA LEU A 220 -5.24 -18.79 -14.65
C LEU A 220 -3.98 -19.16 -13.86
N HIS A 221 -2.83 -18.62 -14.22
CA HIS A 221 -1.58 -18.77 -13.44
C HIS A 221 -1.68 -18.12 -12.06
N SER A 222 -2.26 -16.92 -11.97
CA SER A 222 -2.49 -16.24 -10.69
C SER A 222 -3.48 -17.03 -9.82
N TYR A 223 -4.56 -17.53 -10.40
CA TYR A 223 -5.52 -18.43 -9.74
C TYR A 223 -4.83 -19.64 -9.13
N GLN A 224 -3.98 -20.34 -9.90
CA GLN A 224 -3.23 -21.49 -9.44
C GLN A 224 -2.30 -21.12 -8.27
N SER A 225 -1.49 -20.09 -8.42
CA SER A 225 -0.51 -19.66 -7.41
C SER A 225 -1.16 -19.35 -6.07
N ILE A 226 -2.30 -18.66 -6.08
CA ILE A 226 -3.03 -18.27 -4.86
C ILE A 226 -3.67 -19.48 -4.18
N ASN A 227 -4.25 -20.41 -4.94
CA ASN A 227 -4.85 -21.62 -4.40
C ASN A 227 -3.79 -22.58 -3.82
N VAL A 228 -2.66 -22.80 -4.51
CA VAL A 228 -1.52 -23.56 -3.99
C VAL A 228 -1.02 -22.98 -2.66
N LEU A 229 -0.96 -21.66 -2.58
CA LEU A 229 -0.55 -20.97 -1.35
C LEU A 229 -1.57 -21.17 -0.22
N ALA A 230 -2.88 -21.13 -0.54
CA ALA A 230 -3.95 -21.40 0.43
C ALA A 230 -3.88 -22.82 0.99
N VAL A 231 -3.70 -23.79 0.11
CA VAL A 231 -3.53 -25.22 0.45
C VAL A 231 -2.30 -25.42 1.34
N LYS A 232 -1.13 -24.91 0.96
CA LYS A 232 0.10 -24.96 1.78
C LYS A 232 -0.07 -24.34 3.17
N LYS A 233 -0.82 -23.25 3.30
CA LYS A 233 -1.11 -22.62 4.61
C LYS A 233 -2.08 -23.44 5.47
N ILE A 234 -3.04 -24.07 4.87
CA ILE A 234 -3.95 -25.01 5.55
C ILE A 234 -3.18 -26.23 6.00
N ARG A 235 -2.38 -26.86 5.14
CA ARG A 235 -1.54 -28.02 5.47
C ARG A 235 -0.68 -27.77 6.71
N LYS A 236 0.15 -26.73 6.73
CA LYS A 236 0.95 -26.36 7.91
C LYS A 236 0.13 -26.19 9.20
N LYS A 237 -1.12 -25.79 9.08
CA LYS A 237 -1.98 -25.60 10.23
C LYS A 237 -2.57 -26.91 10.73
N ILE A 238 -2.89 -27.79 9.82
CA ILE A 238 -3.37 -29.16 10.12
C ILE A 238 -2.26 -29.95 10.81
N GLU A 239 -1.07 -30.03 10.21
CA GLU A 239 0.10 -30.70 10.78
C GLU A 239 0.33 -30.27 12.22
N LYS A 240 0.28 -28.97 12.49
CA LYS A 240 0.45 -28.42 13.85
C LYS A 240 -0.62 -28.88 14.83
N ILE A 241 -1.86 -29.04 14.39
CA ILE A 241 -2.98 -29.44 15.28
C ILE A 241 -2.98 -30.94 15.53
N PHE A 242 -2.76 -31.75 14.50
CA PHE A 242 -2.73 -33.19 14.64
C PHE A 242 -1.49 -33.68 15.41
N LYS A 243 -0.34 -33.00 15.25
CA LYS A 243 0.82 -33.23 16.12
C LYS A 243 0.50 -32.98 17.60
N LEU A 244 -0.39 -32.04 17.92
CA LEU A 244 -0.86 -31.79 19.30
C LEU A 244 -1.84 -32.86 19.81
N ILE A 245 -2.41 -33.65 18.93
CA ILE A 245 -3.35 -34.77 19.23
C ILE A 245 -2.58 -36.11 19.30
N GLY A 246 -1.26 -36.12 19.01
CA GLY A 246 -0.42 -37.29 19.07
C GLY A 246 -0.36 -38.09 17.75
N ILE A 247 -0.90 -37.59 16.67
CA ILE A 247 -0.84 -38.27 15.37
C ILE A 247 0.34 -37.73 14.57
N ASN A 248 1.31 -38.58 14.28
CA ASN A 248 2.50 -38.29 13.47
C ASN A 248 2.32 -38.83 12.04
N GLY A 249 3.04 -38.30 11.05
CA GLY A 249 3.01 -38.83 9.67
C GLY A 249 1.97 -38.20 8.73
N ILE A 250 1.12 -37.29 9.22
CA ILE A 250 0.06 -36.66 8.44
C ILE A 250 0.59 -35.84 7.23
N ALA A 251 1.82 -35.37 7.30
CA ALA A 251 2.43 -34.65 6.19
C ALA A 251 2.45 -35.50 4.92
N ASN A 252 2.83 -36.77 5.04
CA ASN A 252 2.90 -37.71 3.92
C ASN A 252 1.51 -38.03 3.34
N GLU A 253 0.51 -38.18 4.22
CA GLU A 253 -0.88 -38.43 3.75
C GLU A 253 -1.46 -37.23 3.01
N LEU A 254 -1.16 -36.03 3.46
CA LEU A 254 -1.60 -34.81 2.79
C LEU A 254 -0.82 -34.57 1.48
N ASP A 255 0.48 -34.88 1.44
CA ASP A 255 1.28 -34.81 0.22
C ASP A 255 0.76 -35.82 -0.81
N ASN A 256 0.47 -37.06 -0.41
CA ASN A 256 -0.15 -38.08 -1.27
C ASN A 256 -1.53 -37.61 -1.76
N ALA A 257 -2.32 -36.96 -0.91
CA ALA A 257 -3.61 -36.43 -1.27
C ALA A 257 -3.53 -35.28 -2.28
N GLU A 258 -2.48 -34.46 -2.23
CA GLU A 258 -2.23 -33.33 -3.15
C GLU A 258 -1.65 -33.83 -4.49
N MET A 259 -0.73 -34.81 -4.48
CA MET A 259 -0.06 -35.34 -5.69
C MET A 259 -1.00 -36.07 -6.65
N VAL A 260 -2.14 -36.54 -6.19
CA VAL A 260 -3.18 -37.18 -7.06
C VAL A 260 -3.77 -36.19 -8.06
N PHE A 261 -3.68 -34.88 -7.79
CA PHE A 261 -4.30 -33.87 -8.64
C PHE A 261 -3.29 -33.20 -9.57
N PRO A 262 -3.52 -33.22 -10.90
CA PRO A 262 -2.64 -32.56 -11.89
C PRO A 262 -2.41 -31.07 -11.62
N PHE A 263 -3.33 -30.43 -10.92
CA PHE A 263 -3.21 -29.02 -10.48
C PHE A 263 -1.89 -28.69 -9.78
N PHE A 264 -1.31 -29.64 -9.02
CA PHE A 264 -0.06 -29.45 -8.28
C PHE A 264 1.19 -29.91 -9.03
N THR A 265 1.04 -30.68 -10.12
CA THR A 265 2.11 -31.33 -10.87
C THR A 265 2.12 -30.89 -12.35
N GLU A 266 1.59 -31.70 -13.23
CA GLU A 266 1.68 -31.54 -14.70
C GLU A 266 0.94 -30.33 -15.26
N ALA A 267 -0.13 -29.88 -14.61
CA ALA A 267 -0.96 -28.81 -15.14
C ALA A 267 -0.23 -27.45 -15.15
N THR A 268 0.79 -27.27 -14.26
CA THR A 268 1.67 -26.09 -14.27
C THR A 268 2.47 -26.03 -15.55
N ASP A 269 3.08 -27.15 -15.94
CA ASP A 269 3.93 -27.24 -17.15
C ASP A 269 3.09 -27.07 -18.41
N LYS A 270 1.88 -27.64 -18.45
CA LYS A 270 0.92 -27.46 -19.57
C LYS A 270 0.54 -25.99 -19.74
N LEU A 271 0.29 -25.26 -18.64
CA LEU A 271 -0.02 -23.82 -18.68
C LEU A 271 1.17 -22.98 -19.15
N VAL A 272 2.38 -23.29 -18.68
CA VAL A 272 3.62 -22.63 -19.13
C VAL A 272 3.85 -22.87 -20.61
N LEU A 273 3.65 -24.10 -21.08
CA LEU A 273 3.77 -24.45 -22.50
C LEU A 273 2.72 -23.71 -23.35
N LEU A 274 1.46 -23.64 -22.89
CA LEU A 274 0.42 -22.88 -23.57
C LEU A 274 0.80 -21.41 -23.74
N ARG A 275 1.28 -20.75 -22.68
CA ARG A 275 1.76 -19.37 -22.74
C ARG A 275 2.93 -19.20 -23.71
N LYS A 276 3.87 -20.15 -23.73
CA LYS A 276 4.99 -20.15 -24.66
C LYS A 276 4.52 -20.27 -26.11
N ASN A 277 3.54 -21.11 -26.37
CA ASN A 277 2.96 -21.30 -27.71
C ASN A 277 2.22 -20.05 -28.20
N ILE A 278 1.47 -19.36 -27.31
CA ILE A 278 0.84 -18.07 -27.64
C ILE A 278 1.91 -17.03 -28.01
N LYS A 279 3.01 -16.93 -27.24
CA LYS A 279 4.11 -16.01 -27.53
C LYS A 279 4.79 -16.34 -28.87
N LYS A 280 5.02 -17.64 -29.17
CA LYS A 280 5.61 -18.06 -30.43
C LYS A 280 4.72 -17.70 -31.62
N LEU A 281 3.43 -17.98 -31.52
CA LEU A 281 2.46 -17.65 -32.57
C LEU A 281 2.39 -16.14 -32.79
N TYR A 282 2.35 -15.34 -31.72
CA TYR A 282 2.38 -13.90 -31.83
C TYR A 282 3.68 -13.38 -32.44
N ALA A 283 4.82 -13.97 -32.09
CA ALA A 283 6.12 -13.60 -32.62
C ALA A 283 6.20 -13.88 -34.13
N ALA A 284 5.77 -15.04 -34.56
CA ALA A 284 5.78 -15.43 -35.99
C ALA A 284 4.98 -14.46 -36.86
N GLU A 285 3.79 -14.04 -36.37
CA GLU A 285 2.84 -13.27 -37.16
C GLU A 285 3.09 -11.74 -37.12
N PHE A 286 3.56 -11.21 -35.96
CA PHE A 286 3.53 -9.76 -35.73
C PHE A 286 4.89 -9.11 -35.40
N THR A 287 5.93 -9.89 -35.13
CA THR A 287 7.24 -9.33 -34.71
C THR A 287 8.44 -9.96 -35.43
N ASN A 288 8.23 -10.50 -36.62
CA ASN A 288 9.30 -11.16 -37.42
C ASN A 288 10.07 -12.19 -36.60
N SER A 289 9.35 -13.06 -35.86
CA SER A 289 9.91 -14.12 -35.01
C SER A 289 10.73 -13.64 -33.80
N ASP A 290 10.72 -12.34 -33.48
CA ASP A 290 11.36 -11.79 -32.27
C ASP A 290 10.47 -12.05 -31.03
N LEU A 291 10.87 -13.04 -30.22
CA LEU A 291 10.19 -13.44 -29.00
C LEU A 291 10.28 -12.38 -27.90
N THR A 292 11.34 -11.57 -27.87
CA THR A 292 11.53 -10.53 -26.85
C THR A 292 10.59 -9.37 -27.10
N LYS A 293 10.46 -8.95 -28.35
CA LYS A 293 9.51 -7.93 -28.80
C LYS A 293 8.07 -8.41 -28.65
N ALA A 294 7.76 -9.65 -29.03
CA ALA A 294 6.44 -10.26 -28.83
C ALA A 294 6.04 -10.30 -27.34
N SER A 295 6.97 -10.72 -26.48
CA SER A 295 6.73 -10.74 -25.04
C SER A 295 6.45 -9.34 -24.50
N SER A 296 7.26 -8.35 -24.90
CA SER A 296 7.06 -6.96 -24.47
C SER A 296 5.73 -6.37 -24.98
N GLU A 297 5.34 -6.65 -26.22
CA GLU A 297 4.06 -6.17 -26.78
C GLU A 297 2.85 -6.84 -26.14
N LEU A 298 2.89 -8.16 -25.91
CA LEU A 298 1.85 -8.88 -25.21
C LEU A 298 1.68 -8.38 -23.76
N GLU A 299 2.79 -8.09 -23.11
CA GLU A 299 2.80 -7.53 -21.76
C GLU A 299 2.37 -6.05 -21.73
N HIS A 300 2.71 -5.25 -22.76
CA HIS A 300 2.32 -3.84 -22.89
C HIS A 300 0.86 -3.63 -23.32
N ARG A 301 0.27 -4.50 -24.14
CA ARG A 301 -1.14 -4.36 -24.58
C ARG A 301 -2.16 -4.54 -23.47
N LEU A 302 -1.76 -5.18 -22.39
CA LEU A 302 -2.53 -5.27 -21.16
C LEU A 302 -2.76 -3.91 -20.47
N GLN A 303 -1.89 -2.93 -20.75
CA GLN A 303 -1.98 -1.57 -20.24
C GLN A 303 -2.80 -0.62 -21.15
N GLY A 304 -3.46 -1.16 -22.17
CA GLY A 304 -4.53 -0.61 -23.01
C GLY A 304 -4.53 0.86 -23.38
N THR A 305 -5.53 1.22 -24.10
CA THR A 305 -5.94 2.52 -24.64
C THR A 305 -5.85 3.74 -23.66
N SER A 306 -5.86 3.52 -22.35
CA SER A 306 -5.71 4.59 -21.35
C SER A 306 -4.29 5.16 -21.32
N LYS A 307 -3.26 4.33 -21.52
CA LYS A 307 -1.86 4.75 -21.48
C LYS A 307 -1.52 5.77 -22.56
N THR A 308 -1.97 5.55 -23.80
CA THR A 308 -1.73 6.48 -24.91
C THR A 308 -2.43 7.83 -24.70
N ARG A 309 -3.64 7.82 -24.15
CA ARG A 309 -4.37 9.06 -23.80
C ARG A 309 -3.66 9.83 -22.70
N HIS A 310 -3.20 9.18 -21.64
CA HIS A 310 -2.48 9.83 -20.55
C HIS A 310 -1.14 10.39 -21.01
N THR A 311 -0.40 9.66 -21.86
CA THR A 311 0.86 10.15 -22.44
C THR A 311 0.65 11.42 -23.29
N ARG A 312 -0.41 11.49 -24.12
CA ARG A 312 -0.74 12.70 -24.89
C ARG A 312 -1.05 13.89 -23.98
N LEU A 313 -1.78 13.68 -22.89
CA LEU A 313 -2.05 14.73 -21.91
C LEU A 313 -0.78 15.20 -21.20
N ILE A 314 0.14 14.33 -20.88
CA ILE A 314 1.44 14.68 -20.28
C ILE A 314 2.24 15.58 -21.23
N TYR A 315 2.32 15.25 -22.53
CA TYR A 315 2.98 16.11 -23.53
C TYR A 315 2.29 17.46 -23.69
N PHE A 316 0.96 17.50 -23.63
CA PHE A 316 0.19 18.76 -23.67
C PHE A 316 0.52 19.65 -22.47
N TYR A 317 0.52 19.11 -21.25
CA TYR A 317 0.91 19.85 -20.05
C TYR A 317 2.36 20.30 -20.11
N PHE A 318 3.28 19.47 -20.61
CA PHE A 318 4.67 19.84 -20.80
C PHE A 318 4.83 21.03 -21.77
N GLY A 319 4.07 21.07 -22.85
CA GLY A 319 4.03 22.21 -23.76
C GLY A 319 3.57 23.50 -23.07
N ILE A 320 2.51 23.44 -22.25
CA ILE A 320 2.05 24.61 -21.48
C ILE A 320 3.15 25.06 -20.49
N ILE A 321 3.75 24.14 -19.75
CA ILE A 321 4.82 24.44 -18.80
C ILE A 321 5.99 25.16 -19.49
N LEU A 322 6.43 24.65 -20.63
CA LEU A 322 7.51 25.25 -21.40
C LEU A 322 7.14 26.66 -21.86
N SER A 323 5.92 26.85 -22.37
CA SER A 323 5.42 28.19 -22.78
C SER A 323 5.38 29.16 -21.60
N CYS A 324 4.89 28.71 -20.44
CA CYS A 324 4.87 29.51 -19.21
C CYS A 324 6.28 29.90 -18.75
N ILE A 325 7.25 28.97 -18.82
CA ILE A 325 8.65 29.26 -18.47
C ILE A 325 9.25 30.32 -19.39
N LEU A 326 9.07 30.16 -20.72
CA LEU A 326 9.58 31.13 -21.70
C LEU A 326 8.97 32.50 -21.47
N PHE A 327 7.66 32.56 -21.19
CA PHE A 327 6.98 33.82 -20.90
C PHE A 327 7.43 34.41 -19.57
N PHE A 328 7.70 33.61 -18.56
CA PHE A 328 8.25 34.07 -17.28
C PHE A 328 9.66 34.68 -17.45
N ILE A 329 10.52 34.06 -18.26
CA ILE A 329 11.85 34.58 -18.60
C ILE A 329 11.73 35.92 -19.35
N PHE A 330 10.77 36.01 -20.29
CA PHE A 330 10.49 37.27 -20.99
C PHE A 330 10.07 38.39 -20.01
N LEU A 331 9.14 38.09 -19.09
CA LEU A 331 8.68 39.05 -18.07
C LEU A 331 9.78 39.42 -17.06
N ALA A 332 10.77 38.57 -16.85
CA ALA A 332 11.88 38.85 -15.95
C ALA A 332 12.78 39.98 -16.50
N ASN A 333 12.80 40.19 -17.83
CA ASN A 333 13.55 41.27 -18.48
C ASN A 333 12.78 42.62 -18.56
N ILE A 334 11.49 42.62 -18.19
CA ILE A 334 10.67 43.84 -18.16
C ILE A 334 10.84 44.48 -16.78
N PRO A 335 11.21 45.79 -16.67
CA PRO A 335 11.32 46.44 -15.38
C PRO A 335 9.94 46.42 -14.69
N SER A 336 9.93 45.99 -13.42
CA SER A 336 8.72 45.99 -12.60
C SER A 336 8.32 47.40 -12.23
N THR A 337 7.05 47.73 -12.24
CA THR A 337 6.50 49.00 -11.79
C THR A 337 6.63 49.20 -10.27
N THR A 338 6.98 48.14 -9.54
CA THR A 338 7.16 48.12 -8.09
C THR A 338 8.48 47.42 -7.76
N ASP A 339 9.27 48.01 -6.86
CA ASP A 339 10.52 47.40 -6.30
C ASP A 339 10.22 46.17 -5.42
N ASN A 340 9.17 45.45 -5.70
CA ASN A 340 8.69 44.35 -4.88
C ASN A 340 9.47 43.07 -5.15
N ASP A 341 10.23 42.63 -4.18
CA ASP A 341 10.94 41.34 -4.19
C ASP A 341 9.94 40.18 -4.00
N LEU A 342 10.06 39.15 -4.84
CA LEU A 342 9.27 37.89 -4.75
C LEU A 342 9.71 37.01 -3.58
N SER A 343 10.90 37.21 -3.05
CA SER A 343 11.54 36.33 -2.07
C SER A 343 10.69 36.04 -0.81
N PRO A 344 9.92 36.99 -0.25
CA PRO A 344 9.08 36.72 0.92
C PRO A 344 7.95 35.70 0.68
N PHE A 345 7.51 35.52 -0.56
CA PHE A 345 6.39 34.62 -0.90
C PHE A 345 6.86 33.18 -1.26
N PHE A 346 8.15 32.99 -1.54
CA PHE A 346 8.70 31.70 -1.91
C PHE A 346 8.46 30.58 -0.89
N PRO A 347 8.49 30.80 0.44
CA PRO A 347 8.22 29.71 1.38
C PRO A 347 6.90 29.00 1.16
N ALA A 348 5.83 29.72 0.84
CA ALA A 348 4.52 29.15 0.58
C ALA A 348 4.44 28.39 -0.78
N PHE A 349 5.13 28.90 -1.81
CA PHE A 349 5.27 28.22 -3.10
C PHE A 349 6.13 26.96 -3.02
N ASN A 350 7.17 26.96 -2.18
CA ASN A 350 8.07 25.82 -1.99
C ASN A 350 7.33 24.57 -1.50
N PHE A 351 6.37 24.72 -0.60
CA PHE A 351 5.56 23.60 -0.13
C PHE A 351 4.82 22.92 -1.29
N GLY A 352 4.12 23.71 -2.13
CA GLY A 352 3.39 23.20 -3.28
C GLY A 352 4.27 22.43 -4.25
N LEU A 353 5.47 22.98 -4.56
CA LEU A 353 6.39 22.36 -5.50
C LEU A 353 6.93 21.02 -4.98
N VAL A 354 7.27 20.91 -3.68
CA VAL A 354 7.74 19.65 -3.09
C VAL A 354 6.63 18.58 -3.07
N ILE A 355 5.37 18.98 -2.83
CA ILE A 355 4.24 18.02 -2.93
C ILE A 355 4.05 17.52 -4.36
N ILE A 356 4.21 18.40 -5.36
CA ILE A 356 4.14 18.03 -6.78
C ILE A 356 5.31 17.10 -7.14
N GLU A 357 6.53 17.41 -6.69
CA GLU A 357 7.69 16.54 -6.85
C GLU A 357 7.42 15.15 -6.24
N ALA A 358 6.89 15.08 -5.02
CA ALA A 358 6.54 13.81 -4.38
C ALA A 358 5.52 13.01 -5.21
N MET A 359 4.53 13.65 -5.83
CA MET A 359 3.56 12.99 -6.69
C MET A 359 4.20 12.44 -7.98
N ILE A 360 5.03 13.25 -8.65
CA ILE A 360 5.77 12.83 -9.85
C ILE A 360 6.75 11.70 -9.49
N GLY A 361 7.45 11.84 -8.37
CA GLY A 361 8.36 10.83 -7.83
C GLY A 361 7.66 9.51 -7.49
N CYS A 362 6.46 9.56 -6.91
CA CYS A 362 5.62 8.35 -6.74
C CYS A 362 5.30 7.70 -8.09
N GLY A 363 5.01 8.48 -9.14
CA GLY A 363 4.83 7.98 -10.50
C GLY A 363 6.08 7.25 -11.01
N PHE A 364 7.27 7.83 -10.75
CA PHE A 364 8.55 7.24 -11.12
C PHE A 364 8.82 5.92 -10.37
N VAL A 365 8.62 5.91 -9.05
CA VAL A 365 8.74 4.69 -8.23
C VAL A 365 7.80 3.59 -8.75
N VAL A 366 6.51 3.90 -8.93
CA VAL A 366 5.52 2.93 -9.42
C VAL A 366 5.90 2.40 -10.80
N SER A 367 6.40 3.25 -11.72
CA SER A 367 6.83 2.83 -13.05
C SER A 367 8.02 1.87 -13.00
N ILE A 368 9.00 2.11 -12.11
CA ILE A 368 10.12 1.19 -11.87
C ILE A 368 9.62 -0.13 -11.28
N LEU A 369 8.77 -0.07 -10.25
CA LEU A 369 8.23 -1.27 -9.62
C LEU A 369 7.42 -2.13 -10.61
N GLN A 370 6.65 -1.50 -11.50
CA GLN A 370 5.94 -2.18 -12.58
C GLN A 370 6.90 -2.82 -13.58
N LYS A 371 7.95 -2.09 -14.03
CA LYS A 371 8.96 -2.60 -14.95
C LYS A 371 9.65 -3.86 -14.42
N TYR A 372 9.97 -3.88 -13.14
CA TYR A 372 10.64 -5.01 -12.47
C TYR A 372 9.66 -5.98 -11.77
N ARG A 373 8.36 -5.89 -12.05
CA ARG A 373 7.29 -6.78 -11.56
C ARG A 373 7.18 -6.87 -10.03
N ILE A 374 7.62 -5.82 -9.32
CA ILE A 374 7.47 -5.73 -7.87
C ILE A 374 6.01 -5.37 -7.55
N ASN A 375 5.32 -6.22 -6.80
CA ASN A 375 3.90 -6.06 -6.51
C ASN A 375 3.66 -5.05 -5.37
N TYR A 376 3.75 -3.76 -5.69
CA TYR A 376 3.50 -2.66 -4.76
C TYR A 376 2.04 -2.63 -4.26
N VAL A 377 1.09 -3.08 -5.06
CA VAL A 377 -0.34 -3.13 -4.70
C VAL A 377 -0.54 -4.07 -3.51
N TYR A 378 0.12 -5.24 -3.56
CA TYR A 378 0.11 -6.21 -2.47
C TYR A 378 0.85 -5.70 -1.23
N ILE A 379 2.03 -5.11 -1.42
CA ILE A 379 2.87 -4.61 -0.33
C ILE A 379 2.16 -3.49 0.44
N LEU A 380 1.52 -2.56 -0.27
CA LEU A 380 0.79 -1.43 0.32
C LEU A 380 -0.65 -1.76 0.74
N ASP A 381 -1.13 -2.97 0.47
CA ASP A 381 -2.52 -3.34 0.78
C ASP A 381 -3.51 -2.33 0.15
N ILE A 382 -3.32 -2.07 -1.15
CA ILE A 382 -4.18 -1.20 -1.96
C ILE A 382 -5.30 -2.04 -2.56
N ASP A 383 -6.52 -1.51 -2.59
CA ASP A 383 -7.64 -2.13 -3.30
C ASP A 383 -7.38 -2.08 -4.81
N LEU A 384 -7.55 -3.22 -5.49
CA LEU A 384 -7.34 -3.33 -6.94
C LEU A 384 -8.16 -2.32 -7.74
N LYS A 385 -9.38 -2.00 -7.29
CA LYS A 385 -10.25 -0.99 -7.91
C LYS A 385 -9.73 0.44 -7.79
N SER A 386 -8.87 0.71 -6.81
CA SER A 386 -8.25 2.03 -6.57
C SER A 386 -6.78 2.09 -6.96
N ARG A 387 -6.29 1.08 -7.69
CA ARG A 387 -4.92 1.02 -8.18
C ARG A 387 -4.66 2.13 -9.18
N LEU A 388 -3.51 2.79 -9.05
CA LEU A 388 -2.98 3.76 -10.00
C LEU A 388 -1.71 3.24 -10.64
N GLY A 389 -1.60 3.42 -11.94
CA GLY A 389 -0.36 3.21 -12.68
C GLY A 389 0.57 4.43 -12.60
N GLY A 390 1.84 4.24 -13.00
CA GLY A 390 2.80 5.36 -13.05
C GLY A 390 2.33 6.50 -13.95
N HIS A 391 1.74 6.19 -15.10
CA HIS A 391 1.21 7.21 -16.03
C HIS A 391 0.06 8.04 -15.46
N ASP A 392 -0.76 7.46 -14.59
CA ASP A 392 -1.84 8.18 -13.90
C ASP A 392 -1.29 9.22 -12.92
N LEU A 393 -0.26 8.83 -12.17
CA LEU A 393 0.42 9.70 -11.23
C LEU A 393 1.17 10.82 -11.95
N TYR A 394 1.89 10.53 -13.04
CA TYR A 394 2.54 11.53 -13.87
C TYR A 394 1.54 12.55 -14.42
N LYS A 395 0.43 12.09 -15.03
CA LYS A 395 -0.60 12.97 -15.56
C LYS A 395 -1.09 13.97 -14.50
N ASN A 396 -1.40 13.50 -13.30
CA ASN A 396 -1.87 14.35 -12.22
C ASN A 396 -0.75 15.27 -11.69
N GLY A 397 0.49 14.77 -11.57
CA GLY A 397 1.65 15.57 -11.18
C GLY A 397 1.95 16.69 -12.15
N PHE A 398 1.94 16.41 -13.46
CA PHE A 398 2.14 17.44 -14.50
C PHE A 398 0.97 18.44 -14.58
N LEU A 399 -0.27 18.02 -14.34
CA LEU A 399 -1.41 18.91 -14.21
C LEU A 399 -1.21 19.91 -13.05
N LEU A 400 -0.81 19.40 -11.87
CA LEU A 400 -0.56 20.27 -10.71
C LEU A 400 0.66 21.17 -10.92
N LEU A 401 1.70 20.70 -11.62
CA LEU A 401 2.86 21.52 -11.99
C LEU A 401 2.46 22.64 -12.95
N THR A 402 1.60 22.34 -13.93
CA THR A 402 1.05 23.37 -14.84
C THR A 402 0.29 24.44 -14.06
N LEU A 403 -0.56 24.02 -13.10
CA LEU A 403 -1.29 24.93 -12.24
C LEU A 403 -0.35 25.79 -11.40
N TRP A 404 0.67 25.18 -10.79
CA TRP A 404 1.67 25.87 -9.97
C TRP A 404 2.41 26.95 -10.76
N ILE A 405 2.92 26.62 -11.96
CA ILE A 405 3.67 27.58 -12.78
C ILE A 405 2.76 28.68 -13.36
N SER A 406 1.49 28.37 -13.66
CA SER A 406 0.52 29.35 -14.13
C SER A 406 0.21 30.37 -13.02
N ILE A 407 0.03 29.95 -11.78
CA ILE A 407 -0.20 30.85 -10.64
C ILE A 407 1.04 31.71 -10.36
N LEU A 408 2.23 31.12 -10.45
CA LEU A 408 3.49 31.86 -10.29
C LEU A 408 3.65 32.94 -11.40
N LEU A 409 3.27 32.59 -12.63
CA LEU A 409 3.26 33.50 -13.77
C LEU A 409 2.26 34.65 -13.59
N LEU A 410 1.04 34.36 -13.12
CA LEU A 410 0.03 35.36 -12.80
C LEU A 410 0.51 36.32 -11.70
N MET A 411 1.19 35.79 -10.68
CA MET A 411 1.81 36.61 -9.64
C MET A 411 2.90 37.52 -10.21
N LYS A 412 3.77 37.04 -11.11
CA LYS A 412 4.79 37.86 -11.77
C LYS A 412 4.19 38.94 -12.68
N LEU A 413 3.11 38.61 -13.41
CA LEU A 413 2.34 39.59 -14.20
C LEU A 413 1.73 40.67 -13.32
N SER A 414 1.19 40.27 -12.15
CA SER A 414 0.64 41.23 -11.18
C SER A 414 1.70 42.22 -10.68
N LEU A 415 2.92 41.72 -10.40
CA LEU A 415 4.05 42.54 -9.97
C LEU A 415 4.52 43.52 -11.07
N ASN A 416 4.59 43.05 -12.31
CA ASN A 416 5.10 43.86 -13.40
C ASN A 416 4.11 44.97 -13.80
N PHE A 417 2.80 44.71 -13.77
CA PHE A 417 1.76 45.59 -14.26
C PHE A 417 0.82 46.16 -13.19
N GLY A 418 1.05 45.88 -11.91
CA GLY A 418 0.26 46.42 -10.80
C GLY A 418 -1.15 45.89 -10.66
N PHE A 419 -1.48 44.73 -11.29
CA PHE A 419 -2.80 44.11 -11.16
C PHE A 419 -3.03 43.62 -9.71
N PHE A 420 -4.29 43.55 -9.30
CA PHE A 420 -4.74 43.06 -7.99
C PHE A 420 -4.29 43.88 -6.76
N GLY A 421 -3.96 45.15 -6.93
CA GLY A 421 -3.80 46.11 -5.83
C GLY A 421 -2.75 45.73 -4.77
N GLY A 422 -1.69 44.97 -5.14
CA GLY A 422 -0.60 44.60 -4.22
C GLY A 422 -0.87 43.34 -3.36
N GLN A 423 -2.00 42.66 -3.53
CA GLN A 423 -2.35 41.49 -2.73
C GLN A 423 -1.66 40.18 -3.23
N TYR A 424 -0.34 40.20 -3.32
CA TYR A 424 0.43 39.09 -3.90
C TYR A 424 0.37 37.79 -3.08
N ALA A 425 0.15 37.89 -1.77
CA ALA A 425 0.00 36.74 -0.87
C ALA A 425 -1.17 35.82 -1.24
N LEU A 426 -2.24 36.37 -1.88
CA LEU A 426 -3.39 35.58 -2.32
C LEU A 426 -3.03 34.48 -3.31
N PHE A 427 -2.04 34.69 -4.17
CA PHE A 427 -1.62 33.68 -5.15
C PHE A 427 -1.10 32.40 -4.49
N SER A 428 -0.29 32.53 -3.45
CA SER A 428 0.21 31.37 -2.72
C SER A 428 -0.88 30.68 -1.89
N LEU A 429 -1.82 31.44 -1.33
CA LEU A 429 -2.99 30.92 -0.61
C LEU A 429 -3.91 30.14 -1.55
N ILE A 430 -4.22 30.69 -2.72
CA ILE A 430 -5.02 30.02 -3.75
C ILE A 430 -4.36 28.70 -4.16
N LEU A 431 -3.04 28.71 -4.43
CA LEU A 431 -2.30 27.51 -4.79
C LEU A 431 -2.41 26.40 -3.74
N ASN A 432 -2.07 26.73 -2.48
CA ASN A 432 -2.11 25.74 -1.40
C ASN A 432 -3.54 25.30 -1.09
N GLY A 433 -4.51 26.22 -1.17
CA GLY A 433 -5.94 25.88 -1.06
C GLY A 433 -6.41 24.93 -2.14
N LEU A 434 -6.00 25.10 -3.38
CA LEU A 434 -6.30 24.18 -4.49
C LEU A 434 -5.65 22.82 -4.30
N LEU A 435 -4.42 22.72 -3.80
CA LEU A 435 -3.76 21.45 -3.49
C LEU A 435 -4.49 20.69 -2.38
N ILE A 436 -4.90 21.38 -1.32
CA ILE A 436 -5.70 20.80 -0.22
C ILE A 436 -7.08 20.38 -0.75
N LEU A 437 -7.75 21.24 -1.50
CA LEU A 437 -9.04 20.93 -2.12
C LEU A 437 -8.95 19.70 -3.01
N PHE A 438 -7.90 19.58 -3.82
CA PHE A 438 -7.64 18.40 -4.64
C PHE A 438 -7.60 17.10 -3.81
N LEU A 439 -6.99 17.11 -2.64
CA LEU A 439 -6.91 15.95 -1.76
C LEU A 439 -8.30 15.57 -1.18
N PHE A 440 -9.07 16.57 -0.75
CA PHE A 440 -10.34 16.38 -0.03
C PHE A 440 -11.58 16.35 -0.92
N LEU A 441 -11.47 16.59 -2.23
CA LEU A 441 -12.61 16.65 -3.16
C LEU A 441 -13.47 15.37 -3.03
N PRO A 442 -14.77 15.46 -2.68
CA PRO A 442 -15.61 14.29 -2.38
C PRO A 442 -16.07 13.52 -3.63
N PHE A 443 -15.84 14.05 -4.82
CA PHE A 443 -16.33 13.48 -6.09
C PHE A 443 -15.43 12.36 -6.59
N HIS A 444 -15.98 11.47 -7.42
CA HIS A 444 -15.26 10.38 -8.10
C HIS A 444 -14.29 10.87 -9.19
N ILE A 445 -14.03 12.15 -9.24
CA ILE A 445 -13.05 12.78 -10.12
C ILE A 445 -11.63 12.52 -9.56
N MET A 446 -10.65 12.35 -10.43
CA MET A 446 -9.23 12.23 -10.07
C MET A 446 -8.94 11.14 -9.01
N TYR A 447 -9.45 9.93 -9.26
CA TYR A 447 -9.12 8.73 -8.46
C TYR A 447 -9.51 8.82 -6.97
N PHE A 448 -10.76 9.11 -6.68
CA PHE A 448 -11.30 9.23 -5.33
C PHE A 448 -10.90 8.09 -4.38
N GLY A 449 -10.92 6.83 -4.84
CA GLY A 449 -10.53 5.66 -4.03
C GLY A 449 -9.10 5.76 -3.50
N PHE A 450 -8.17 6.23 -4.33
CA PHE A 450 -6.77 6.44 -3.96
C PHE A 450 -6.63 7.58 -2.94
N ARG A 451 -7.25 8.74 -3.20
CA ARG A 451 -7.24 9.89 -2.27
C ARG A 451 -7.83 9.52 -0.91
N LYS A 452 -8.97 8.82 -0.89
CA LYS A 452 -9.57 8.28 0.34
C LYS A 452 -8.61 7.34 1.09
N GLY A 453 -7.81 6.54 0.36
CA GLY A 453 -6.76 5.71 0.92
C GLY A 453 -5.67 6.54 1.62
N ILE A 454 -5.17 7.60 0.96
CA ILE A 454 -4.18 8.53 1.52
C ILE A 454 -4.73 9.21 2.77
N ILE A 455 -5.94 9.76 2.73
CA ILE A 455 -6.58 10.42 3.89
C ILE A 455 -6.67 9.45 5.09
N LYS A 456 -7.07 8.20 4.86
CA LYS A 456 -7.11 7.18 5.94
C LYS A 456 -5.74 6.90 6.54
N VAL A 457 -4.68 6.90 5.73
CA VAL A 457 -3.30 6.72 6.21
C VAL A 457 -2.84 7.96 6.98
N LEU A 458 -3.14 9.16 6.49
CA LEU A 458 -2.86 10.43 7.17
C LEU A 458 -3.49 10.45 8.56
N ILE A 459 -4.80 10.23 8.66
CA ILE A 459 -5.53 10.24 9.95
C ILE A 459 -4.92 9.24 10.94
N ARG A 460 -4.55 8.02 10.47
CA ARG A 460 -3.91 7.03 11.34
C ARG A 460 -2.52 7.43 11.80
N ASN A 461 -1.78 8.16 10.98
CA ASN A 461 -0.45 8.65 11.33
C ASN A 461 -0.52 9.86 12.28
N PHE A 462 -1.51 10.74 12.12
CA PHE A 462 -1.73 11.84 13.07
C PHE A 462 -2.10 11.37 14.49
N PHE A 463 -2.73 10.19 14.60
CA PHE A 463 -3.07 9.59 15.90
C PHE A 463 -2.37 8.23 16.06
N PRO A 464 -1.04 8.21 16.24
CA PRO A 464 -0.27 6.96 16.28
C PRO A 464 -0.48 6.15 17.56
N ILE A 465 -1.11 6.73 18.58
CA ILE A 465 -1.37 6.12 19.89
C ILE A 465 -2.70 5.39 19.81
N GLY A 466 -2.67 4.06 19.71
CA GLY A 466 -3.89 3.26 19.68
C GLY A 466 -3.64 1.75 19.58
N LYS A 467 -4.69 0.95 19.73
CA LYS A 467 -4.67 -0.53 19.65
C LYS A 467 -4.44 -1.07 18.22
N ASN A 468 -4.18 -0.22 17.25
CA ASN A 468 -4.02 -0.62 15.84
C ASN A 468 -2.59 -1.03 15.55
N THR A 469 -2.41 -2.21 14.97
CA THR A 469 -1.12 -2.67 14.47
C THR A 469 -0.64 -1.79 13.31
N VAL A 470 0.55 -1.23 13.42
CA VAL A 470 1.20 -0.44 12.36
C VAL A 470 1.41 -1.32 11.12
N ARG A 471 0.91 -0.88 9.96
CA ARG A 471 1.06 -1.56 8.67
C ARG A 471 2.24 -0.99 7.89
N PHE A 472 2.72 -1.71 6.87
CA PHE A 472 3.81 -1.21 6.02
C PHE A 472 3.49 0.17 5.41
N LYS A 473 2.28 0.39 4.92
CA LYS A 473 1.87 1.70 4.36
C LYS A 473 1.88 2.84 5.39
N ASP A 474 1.54 2.56 6.66
CA ASP A 474 1.57 3.58 7.73
C ASP A 474 3.01 3.95 8.06
N PHE A 475 3.90 2.95 8.10
CA PHE A 475 5.33 3.10 8.25
C PHE A 475 5.93 3.93 7.10
N LEU A 476 5.70 3.51 5.84
CA LEU A 476 6.23 4.18 4.65
C LEU A 476 5.80 5.66 4.59
N PHE A 477 4.52 5.90 4.86
CA PHE A 477 3.97 7.25 4.83
C PHE A 477 4.53 8.13 5.96
N GLY A 478 4.73 7.56 7.14
CA GLY A 478 5.41 8.24 8.25
C GLY A 478 6.83 8.67 7.87
N ASP A 479 7.57 7.82 7.15
CA ASP A 479 8.91 8.16 6.66
C ASP A 479 8.92 9.23 5.57
N ILE A 480 7.90 9.28 4.72
CA ILE A 480 7.71 10.37 3.76
C ILE A 480 7.43 11.68 4.52
N LEU A 481 6.61 11.66 5.57
CA LEU A 481 6.33 12.84 6.38
C LEU A 481 7.59 13.41 7.04
N THR A 482 8.56 12.58 7.46
CA THR A 482 9.82 13.09 8.02
C THR A 482 10.66 13.88 7.01
N SER A 483 10.53 13.59 5.71
CA SER A 483 11.20 14.36 4.65
C SER A 483 10.46 15.65 4.28
N LEU A 484 9.17 15.76 4.66
CA LEU A 484 8.34 16.95 4.42
C LEU A 484 8.36 17.97 5.57
N ASN A 485 9.16 17.77 6.62
CA ASN A 485 9.21 18.65 7.78
C ASN A 485 9.61 20.10 7.41
N LYS A 486 10.64 20.29 6.57
CA LYS A 486 11.06 21.62 6.07
C LYS A 486 9.98 22.29 5.20
N PRO A 487 9.38 21.61 4.20
CA PRO A 487 8.21 22.13 3.47
C PRO A 487 7.05 22.55 4.38
N PHE A 488 6.71 21.77 5.39
CA PHE A 488 5.66 22.15 6.35
C PHE A 488 6.00 23.39 7.15
N THR A 489 7.27 23.54 7.56
CA THR A 489 7.74 24.76 8.22
C THR A 489 7.65 25.96 7.27
N SER A 490 7.98 25.78 5.99
CA SER A 490 7.84 26.82 4.96
C SER A 490 6.39 27.22 4.73
N LEU A 491 5.46 26.25 4.75
CA LEU A 491 4.02 26.52 4.66
C LEU A 491 3.54 27.36 5.85
N LEU A 492 3.93 26.99 7.07
CA LEU A 492 3.58 27.72 8.29
C LEU A 492 4.12 29.17 8.24
N LEU A 493 5.36 29.33 7.79
CA LEU A 493 5.96 30.64 7.60
C LEU A 493 5.21 31.47 6.55
N GLY A 494 4.80 30.87 5.44
CA GLY A 494 3.97 31.50 4.42
C GLY A 494 2.64 32.01 4.99
N TYR A 495 1.95 31.20 5.81
CA TYR A 495 0.72 31.63 6.48
C TYR A 495 0.95 32.76 7.49
N CYS A 496 2.05 32.72 8.24
CA CYS A 496 2.42 33.81 9.15
C CYS A 496 2.60 35.13 8.39
N LEU A 497 3.32 35.10 7.27
CA LEU A 497 3.53 36.29 6.42
C LEU A 497 2.22 36.82 5.82
N MET A 498 1.25 35.96 5.52
CA MET A 498 -0.07 36.37 5.02
C MET A 498 -0.93 37.02 6.10
N SER A 499 -0.80 36.60 7.35
CA SER A 499 -1.57 37.20 8.47
C SER A 499 -0.99 38.54 8.93
N CYS A 500 0.22 38.89 8.51
CA CYS A 500 0.92 40.15 8.87
C CYS A 500 0.63 41.20 7.81
N ILE A 501 -0.25 42.17 8.12
CA ILE A 501 -0.64 43.29 7.20
C ILE A 501 0.56 44.11 6.76
N ASP A 502 1.42 44.45 7.69
CA ASP A 502 2.64 45.26 7.43
C ASP A 502 3.67 44.52 6.57
N CYS A 503 3.72 43.20 6.70
CA CYS A 503 4.57 42.34 5.87
C CYS A 503 4.09 42.23 4.43
N GLN A 504 2.77 42.29 4.21
CA GLN A 504 2.17 42.28 2.87
C GLN A 504 2.38 43.60 2.13
N ALA A 505 2.19 44.74 2.83
CA ALA A 505 2.29 46.08 2.25
C ALA A 505 3.72 46.45 1.90
N LEU A 506 4.69 46.01 2.69
CA LEU A 506 6.10 46.44 2.57
C LEU A 506 7.04 45.35 2.01
N ASN A 507 6.53 44.18 1.65
CA ASN A 507 7.33 42.99 1.31
C ASN A 507 8.43 42.67 2.36
N LYS A 508 8.22 43.08 3.60
CA LYS A 508 9.14 42.86 4.70
C LYS A 508 8.76 41.66 5.51
N ARG A 509 9.73 40.82 5.80
CA ARG A 509 9.59 39.70 6.72
C ARG A 509 9.49 40.27 8.14
N SER A 510 8.36 40.05 8.83
CA SER A 510 8.22 40.43 10.24
C SER A 510 9.21 39.65 11.11
N SER A 511 9.71 40.27 12.18
CA SER A 511 10.51 39.61 13.22
C SER A 511 9.77 38.42 13.87
N GLU A 512 8.45 38.46 13.84
CA GLU A 512 7.58 37.38 14.37
C GLU A 512 7.47 36.16 13.45
N CYS A 513 7.62 36.35 12.14
CA CYS A 513 7.53 35.28 11.14
C CYS A 513 8.91 34.66 10.84
N ASN A 514 9.56 34.13 11.87
CA ASN A 514 10.87 33.48 11.77
C ASN A 514 10.78 31.95 11.96
N ARG A 515 11.81 31.21 11.52
CA ARG A 515 11.91 29.76 11.65
C ARG A 515 12.24 29.29 13.07
N ASP A 516 12.59 30.19 13.96
CA ASP A 516 12.96 29.94 15.36
C ASP A 516 11.78 30.04 16.34
N THR A 517 10.56 30.19 15.83
CA THR A 517 9.33 30.21 16.64
C THR A 517 8.94 28.82 17.15
N ILE A 518 8.20 28.77 18.28
CA ILE A 518 7.70 27.50 18.87
C ILE A 518 6.80 26.72 17.90
N PRO A 519 5.84 27.33 17.14
CA PRO A 519 5.08 26.60 16.14
C PRO A 519 5.96 25.90 15.08
N CYS A 520 7.05 26.54 14.63
CA CYS A 520 8.00 25.93 13.72
C CYS A 520 8.71 24.72 14.33
N LEU A 521 9.08 24.78 15.63
CA LEU A 521 9.62 23.63 16.35
C LEU A 521 8.64 22.47 16.40
N ILE A 522 7.37 22.72 16.72
CA ILE A 522 6.34 21.68 16.77
C ILE A 522 6.20 21.00 15.41
N VAL A 523 6.12 21.76 14.33
CA VAL A 523 6.00 21.24 12.96
C VAL A 523 7.24 20.43 12.55
N LEU A 524 8.44 20.88 12.93
CA LEU A 524 9.68 20.18 12.66
C LEU A 524 9.80 18.85 13.43
N PHE A 525 9.34 18.85 14.68
CA PHE A 525 9.42 17.73 15.62
C PHE A 525 8.38 16.65 15.34
N TYR A 526 7.15 17.03 14.98
CA TYR A 526 5.99 16.14 14.95
C TYR A 526 6.13 14.93 14.03
N PRO A 527 6.66 14.98 12.80
CA PRO A 527 6.87 13.81 11.95
C PRO A 527 7.81 12.77 12.57
N PHE A 528 8.88 13.19 13.21
CA PHE A 528 9.79 12.28 13.94
C PHE A 528 9.11 11.67 15.15
N PHE A 529 8.29 12.43 15.87
CA PHE A 529 7.50 11.93 17.00
C PHE A 529 6.48 10.87 16.55
N ILE A 530 5.79 11.08 15.43
CA ILE A 530 4.90 10.06 14.83
C ILE A 530 5.67 8.74 14.62
N ARG A 531 6.84 8.81 14.03
CA ARG A 531 7.65 7.63 13.73
C ARG A 531 8.19 6.96 15.00
N PHE A 532 8.65 7.74 15.95
CA PHE A 532 9.09 7.26 17.25
C PHE A 532 7.99 6.46 17.96
N THR A 533 6.79 7.01 18.06
CA THR A 533 5.64 6.35 18.68
C THR A 533 5.19 5.11 17.93
N GLN A 534 5.25 5.09 16.60
CA GLN A 534 4.97 3.90 15.78
C GLN A 534 5.98 2.77 16.07
N CYS A 535 7.26 3.09 16.25
CA CYS A 535 8.30 2.10 16.56
C CYS A 535 8.10 1.50 17.96
N ILE A 536 7.79 2.31 18.96
CA ILE A 536 7.44 1.86 20.32
C ILE A 536 6.20 0.97 20.30
N ASN A 537 5.17 1.38 19.57
CA ASN A 537 3.94 0.62 19.43
C ASN A 537 4.22 -0.77 18.81
N ARG A 538 5.06 -0.84 17.78
CA ARG A 538 5.48 -2.14 17.20
C ARG A 538 6.28 -2.96 18.19
N LEU A 539 7.22 -2.38 18.91
CA LEU A 539 8.01 -3.06 19.95
C LEU A 539 7.09 -3.68 21.00
N TYR A 540 6.08 -2.94 21.46
CA TYR A 540 5.10 -3.39 22.43
C TYR A 540 4.26 -4.58 21.93
N PHE A 541 3.73 -4.50 20.70
CA PHE A 541 2.86 -5.56 20.15
C PHE A 541 3.59 -6.78 19.65
N THR A 542 4.81 -6.65 19.08
CA THR A 542 5.56 -7.77 18.51
C THR A 542 6.42 -8.47 19.57
N ARG A 543 6.80 -7.76 20.63
CA ARG A 543 7.77 -8.22 21.67
C ARG A 543 9.16 -8.53 21.09
N GLN A 544 9.46 -8.11 19.86
CA GLN A 544 10.75 -8.30 19.20
C GLN A 544 11.59 -7.03 19.38
N LYS A 545 12.72 -7.17 20.09
CA LYS A 545 13.63 -6.02 20.31
C LYS A 545 14.23 -5.52 19.01
N TRP A 546 14.77 -6.41 18.18
CA TRP A 546 15.32 -6.05 16.88
C TRP A 546 14.32 -6.39 15.75
N PRO A 547 14.11 -5.51 14.74
CA PRO A 547 14.75 -4.20 14.49
C PRO A 547 14.06 -3.01 15.18
N HIS A 548 12.97 -3.20 15.95
CA HIS A 548 12.09 -2.12 16.40
C HIS A 548 12.78 -1.15 17.37
N LEU A 549 13.60 -1.68 18.30
CA LEU A 549 14.36 -0.85 19.25
C LEU A 549 15.40 0.01 18.53
N GLY A 550 16.14 -0.56 17.57
CA GLY A 550 17.09 0.19 16.76
C GLY A 550 16.41 1.31 15.94
N ASN A 551 15.22 1.02 15.40
CA ASN A 551 14.43 2.00 14.68
C ASN A 551 13.90 3.12 15.61
N THR A 552 13.60 2.81 16.87
CA THR A 552 13.24 3.80 17.88
C THR A 552 14.41 4.78 18.13
N PHE A 553 15.65 4.27 18.25
CA PHE A 553 16.84 5.13 18.39
C PHE A 553 17.11 5.99 17.14
N LYS A 554 16.82 5.49 15.92
CA LYS A 554 16.89 6.28 14.69
C LYS A 554 16.03 7.55 14.78
N TYR A 555 14.80 7.44 15.23
CA TYR A 555 13.90 8.60 15.34
C TYR A 555 14.15 9.45 16.58
N LEU A 556 14.65 8.87 17.66
CA LEU A 556 15.13 9.64 18.81
C LEU A 556 16.31 10.55 18.39
N GLY A 557 17.26 10.04 17.61
CA GLY A 557 18.32 10.83 17.01
C GLY A 557 17.79 11.97 16.13
N GLY A 558 16.75 11.70 15.32
CA GLY A 558 16.07 12.73 14.54
C GLY A 558 15.41 13.83 15.38
N LEU A 559 14.74 13.45 16.47
CA LEU A 559 14.17 14.37 17.45
C LEU A 559 15.26 15.24 18.11
N SER A 560 16.35 14.62 18.57
CA SER A 560 17.48 15.33 19.18
C SER A 560 18.11 16.34 18.22
N ASN A 561 18.28 15.94 16.94
CA ASN A 561 18.81 16.84 15.92
C ASN A 561 17.87 18.02 15.61
N ALA A 562 16.54 17.79 15.60
CA ALA A 562 15.55 18.84 15.42
C ALA A 562 15.61 19.87 16.56
N PHE A 563 15.72 19.41 17.81
CA PHE A 563 15.91 20.28 18.96
C PHE A 563 17.23 21.06 18.89
N ALA A 564 18.36 20.40 18.66
CA ALA A 564 19.67 21.06 18.58
C ALA A 564 19.67 22.11 17.47
N SER A 565 19.10 21.83 16.30
CA SER A 565 18.97 22.78 15.21
C SER A 565 18.13 23.99 15.56
N TRP A 566 16.99 23.78 16.26
CA TRP A 566 16.12 24.87 16.68
C TRP A 566 16.75 25.73 17.76
N PHE A 567 17.41 25.15 18.78
CA PHE A 567 18.15 25.90 19.81
C PHE A 567 19.25 26.74 19.21
N TYR A 568 20.04 26.18 18.29
CA TYR A 568 21.06 26.95 17.58
C TYR A 568 20.44 28.09 16.75
N SER A 569 19.33 27.84 16.06
CA SER A 569 18.64 28.90 15.30
C SER A 569 18.17 30.05 16.18
N ARG A 570 17.72 29.75 17.42
CA ARG A 570 17.15 30.70 18.36
C ARG A 570 18.20 31.54 19.07
N TYR A 571 19.29 30.92 19.57
CA TYR A 571 20.24 31.56 20.45
C TYR A 571 21.57 31.90 19.75
N LYS A 572 21.94 31.25 18.67
CA LYS A 572 23.09 31.46 17.80
C LYS A 572 24.43 31.50 18.55
N THR A 573 24.61 30.74 19.64
CA THR A 573 25.88 30.66 20.39
C THR A 573 26.81 29.61 19.77
N ASN A 574 28.12 29.73 19.96
CA ASN A 574 29.10 28.82 19.41
C ASN A 574 29.01 27.43 20.05
N GLU A 575 28.68 27.35 21.34
CA GLU A 575 28.47 26.07 22.04
C GLU A 575 27.31 25.29 21.43
N LEU A 576 26.17 25.96 21.16
CA LEU A 576 25.01 25.34 20.52
C LEU A 576 25.30 24.95 19.08
N LEU A 577 26.14 25.69 18.36
CA LEU A 577 26.62 25.30 17.04
C LEU A 577 27.39 23.98 17.10
N ILE A 578 28.33 23.84 18.02
CA ILE A 578 29.11 22.61 18.21
C ILE A 578 28.18 21.45 18.56
N VAL A 579 27.26 21.63 19.50
CA VAL A 579 26.27 20.60 19.86
C VAL A 579 25.44 20.21 18.67
N HIS A 580 24.93 21.16 17.87
CA HIS A 580 24.16 20.89 16.67
C HIS A 580 24.95 20.08 15.63
N ILE A 581 26.22 20.41 15.40
CA ILE A 581 27.10 19.69 14.48
C ILE A 581 27.32 18.26 14.96
N ILE A 582 27.67 18.04 16.23
CA ILE A 582 27.93 16.70 16.78
C ILE A 582 26.69 15.85 16.73
N VAL A 583 25.55 16.36 17.22
CA VAL A 583 24.27 15.64 17.19
C VAL A 583 23.84 15.35 15.75
N GLY A 584 24.06 16.31 14.84
CA GLY A 584 23.77 16.16 13.41
C GLY A 584 24.58 15.04 12.77
N ILE A 585 25.91 15.00 12.97
CA ILE A 585 26.78 13.94 12.43
C ILE A 585 26.36 12.57 12.94
N ILE A 586 26.18 12.43 14.26
CA ILE A 586 25.79 11.15 14.88
C ILE A 586 24.42 10.68 14.36
N SER A 587 23.43 11.58 14.36
CA SER A 587 22.07 11.27 13.91
C SER A 587 22.02 10.90 12.43
N GLN A 588 22.65 11.69 11.56
CA GLN A 588 22.64 11.43 10.11
C GLN A 588 23.48 10.21 9.74
N GLY A 589 24.62 9.99 10.43
CA GLY A 589 25.41 8.77 10.26
C GLY A 589 24.65 7.50 10.64
N TYR A 590 23.94 7.53 11.78
CA TYR A 590 23.08 6.42 12.18
C TYR A 590 21.92 6.18 11.19
N MET A 591 21.29 7.24 10.71
CA MET A 591 20.22 7.15 9.70
C MET A 591 20.74 6.60 8.36
N LEU A 592 21.95 6.98 7.92
CA LEU A 592 22.59 6.44 6.72
C LEU A 592 22.87 4.95 6.86
N PHE A 593 23.46 4.55 8.00
CA PHE A 593 23.65 3.14 8.32
C PHE A 593 22.33 2.36 8.26
N TRP A 594 21.26 2.91 8.86
CA TRP A 594 19.95 2.28 8.89
C TRP A 594 19.35 2.12 7.50
N ASP A 595 19.41 3.15 6.66
CA ASP A 595 18.89 3.13 5.29
C ASP A 595 19.58 2.05 4.45
N ILE A 596 20.91 1.95 4.52
CA ILE A 596 21.68 0.96 3.75
C ILE A 596 21.51 -0.46 4.32
N TYR A 597 21.75 -0.63 5.62
CA TYR A 597 21.85 -1.96 6.23
C TYR A 597 20.49 -2.59 6.52
N VAL A 598 19.53 -1.82 7.04
CA VAL A 598 18.23 -2.34 7.48
C VAL A 598 17.16 -2.14 6.42
N ASP A 599 16.98 -0.91 5.94
CA ASP A 599 15.89 -0.58 5.02
C ASP A 599 16.12 -1.14 3.62
N TRP A 600 17.34 -1.11 3.12
CA TRP A 600 17.72 -1.71 1.83
C TRP A 600 18.27 -3.14 1.95
N GLY A 601 18.69 -3.57 3.16
CA GLY A 601 19.26 -4.88 3.41
C GLY A 601 20.61 -5.12 2.72
N LEU A 602 21.35 -4.04 2.47
CA LEU A 602 22.68 -4.01 1.83
C LEU A 602 23.79 -3.99 2.89
N GLY A 603 25.06 -3.81 2.48
CA GLY A 603 26.19 -3.73 3.41
C GLY A 603 26.64 -5.07 3.98
N ARG A 604 26.26 -6.19 3.38
CA ARG A 604 26.64 -7.53 3.81
C ARG A 604 27.79 -8.08 2.97
N PHE A 605 28.80 -8.65 3.62
CA PHE A 605 29.87 -9.37 2.92
C PHE A 605 29.36 -10.75 2.49
N GLY A 606 29.28 -10.97 1.17
CA GLY A 606 28.80 -12.22 0.58
C GLY A 606 29.25 -12.34 -0.88
N LYS A 607 28.66 -13.27 -1.65
CA LYS A 607 28.96 -13.51 -3.09
C LYS A 607 28.86 -12.24 -3.95
N ASN A 608 27.97 -11.32 -3.59
CA ASN A 608 27.87 -10.00 -4.20
C ASN A 608 28.42 -8.99 -3.19
N PHE A 609 29.62 -8.46 -3.41
CA PHE A 609 30.29 -7.51 -2.52
C PHE A 609 29.35 -6.37 -2.07
N PHE A 610 29.12 -6.22 -0.77
CA PHE A 610 28.19 -5.25 -0.13
C PHE A 610 26.71 -5.33 -0.56
N LEU A 611 26.31 -6.29 -1.40
CA LEU A 611 24.93 -6.44 -1.86
C LEU A 611 24.28 -7.71 -1.31
N ARG A 612 22.96 -7.80 -1.43
CA ARG A 612 22.19 -9.01 -1.11
C ARG A 612 22.51 -10.14 -2.10
N GLU A 613 22.28 -11.38 -1.69
CA GLU A 613 22.42 -12.54 -2.59
C GLU A 613 21.45 -12.47 -3.77
N LYS A 614 20.20 -12.08 -3.51
CA LYS A 614 19.17 -11.91 -4.52
C LYS A 614 18.86 -10.42 -4.71
N ILE A 615 19.12 -9.92 -5.90
CA ILE A 615 18.89 -8.53 -6.33
C ILE A 615 18.00 -8.52 -7.57
N VAL A 616 17.18 -7.49 -7.71
CA VAL A 616 16.24 -7.30 -8.83
C VAL A 616 16.79 -6.29 -9.84
N TYR A 617 17.47 -5.26 -9.36
CA TYR A 617 18.02 -4.20 -10.18
C TYR A 617 19.47 -4.47 -10.61
N PRO A 618 20.01 -3.76 -11.62
CA PRO A 618 21.42 -3.81 -11.96
C PRO A 618 22.34 -3.41 -10.80
N LYS A 619 23.49 -4.07 -10.62
CA LYS A 619 24.41 -3.85 -9.49
C LYS A 619 24.83 -2.40 -9.30
N TYR A 620 25.10 -1.68 -10.40
CA TYR A 620 25.56 -0.29 -10.36
C TYR A 620 24.49 0.68 -9.79
N TRP A 621 23.19 0.34 -9.87
CA TRP A 621 22.12 1.14 -9.24
C TRP A 621 22.26 1.17 -7.73
N TYR A 622 22.63 0.04 -7.12
CA TYR A 622 22.78 -0.04 -5.65
C TYR A 622 23.98 0.77 -5.17
N TYR A 623 25.15 0.61 -5.84
CA TYR A 623 26.34 1.37 -5.46
C TYR A 623 26.13 2.87 -5.66
N GLY A 624 25.58 3.29 -6.79
CA GLY A 624 25.23 4.67 -7.05
C GLY A 624 24.27 5.24 -6.00
N ALA A 625 23.24 4.46 -5.62
CA ALA A 625 22.28 4.85 -4.62
C ALA A 625 22.90 5.04 -3.23
N MET A 626 23.80 4.15 -2.80
CA MET A 626 24.50 4.29 -1.52
C MET A 626 25.35 5.57 -1.46
N VAL A 627 26.06 5.89 -2.54
CA VAL A 627 26.88 7.11 -2.63
C VAL A 627 25.99 8.36 -2.62
N ILE A 628 24.94 8.39 -3.44
CA ILE A 628 24.01 9.51 -3.52
C ILE A 628 23.29 9.72 -2.17
N ASP A 629 22.83 8.66 -1.51
CA ASP A 629 22.18 8.77 -0.19
C ASP A 629 23.15 9.35 0.85
N ALA A 630 24.42 8.92 0.85
CA ALA A 630 25.46 9.47 1.73
C ALA A 630 25.67 10.99 1.49
N ILE A 631 25.83 11.41 0.25
CA ILE A 631 26.00 12.82 -0.11
C ILE A 631 24.79 13.65 0.34
N LEU A 632 23.58 13.18 0.02
CA LEU A 632 22.34 13.89 0.32
C LEU A 632 22.03 13.90 1.82
N ARG A 633 22.44 12.88 2.57
CA ARG A 633 22.30 12.87 4.03
C ARG A 633 23.12 13.96 4.71
N PHE A 634 24.28 14.30 4.17
CA PHE A 634 25.14 15.36 4.71
C PHE A 634 24.93 16.72 4.04
N SER A 635 23.96 16.87 3.13
CA SER A 635 23.67 18.15 2.47
C SER A 635 23.26 19.27 3.43
N TRP A 636 22.78 18.95 4.63
CA TRP A 636 22.45 19.96 5.66
C TRP A 636 23.66 20.84 6.05
N THR A 637 24.91 20.39 5.83
CA THR A 637 26.13 21.18 6.05
C THR A 637 26.19 22.40 5.14
N TRP A 638 25.47 22.42 4.02
CA TRP A 638 25.36 23.61 3.16
C TRP A 638 24.75 24.82 3.88
N ASN A 639 24.00 24.59 4.97
CA ASN A 639 23.48 25.71 5.79
C ASN A 639 24.58 26.56 6.46
N PHE A 640 25.79 26.01 6.62
CA PHE A 640 26.94 26.75 7.18
C PHE A 640 27.68 27.59 6.14
N ILE A 641 27.41 27.38 4.84
CA ILE A 641 27.98 28.19 3.78
C ILE A 641 27.22 29.53 3.77
N LYS A 642 27.96 30.62 4.00
CA LYS A 642 27.42 31.99 3.90
C LYS A 642 27.18 32.33 2.44
N ILE A 643 25.94 32.52 2.06
CA ILE A 643 25.49 32.97 0.74
C ILE A 643 24.72 34.27 0.97
N ASP A 644 24.62 35.11 -0.06
CA ASP A 644 23.85 36.35 0.01
C ASP A 644 22.39 36.07 0.41
N LYS A 645 21.81 36.93 1.20
CA LYS A 645 20.43 36.78 1.72
C LYS A 645 19.37 36.57 0.63
N SER A 646 19.61 37.12 -0.56
CA SER A 646 18.73 36.92 -1.73
C SER A 646 18.63 35.47 -2.20
N TRP A 647 19.66 34.64 -1.93
CA TRP A 647 19.71 33.24 -2.32
C TRP A 647 19.27 32.25 -1.23
N ASP A 648 19.00 32.73 -0.01
CA ASP A 648 18.65 31.83 1.11
C ASP A 648 17.37 31.03 0.85
N GLU A 649 16.35 31.61 0.26
CA GLU A 649 15.11 30.90 -0.05
C GLU A 649 15.30 29.90 -1.20
N TRP A 650 16.12 30.22 -2.20
CA TRP A 650 16.51 29.27 -3.25
C TRP A 650 17.28 28.09 -2.70
N LYS A 651 18.22 28.34 -1.79
CA LYS A 651 18.96 27.29 -1.08
C LYS A 651 18.00 26.37 -0.32
N ASN A 652 17.04 26.94 0.42
CA ASN A 652 16.02 26.17 1.15
C ASN A 652 15.16 25.32 0.21
N LEU A 653 14.77 25.86 -0.94
CA LEU A 653 14.02 25.11 -1.96
C LEU A 653 14.84 23.95 -2.52
N ILE A 654 16.08 24.22 -2.95
CA ILE A 654 16.97 23.20 -3.51
C ILE A 654 17.18 22.05 -2.49
N MET A 655 17.43 22.42 -1.23
CA MET A 655 17.59 21.42 -0.16
C MET A 655 16.33 20.59 0.07
N ALA A 656 15.15 21.19 -0.04
CA ALA A 656 13.88 20.47 0.10
C ALA A 656 13.64 19.50 -1.08
N LEU A 657 13.95 19.91 -2.30
CA LEU A 657 13.85 19.05 -3.49
C LEU A 657 14.89 17.92 -3.46
N LEU A 658 16.12 18.18 -3.04
CA LEU A 658 17.14 17.13 -2.86
C LEU A 658 16.72 16.09 -1.82
N GLU A 659 16.10 16.50 -0.72
CA GLU A 659 15.55 15.58 0.28
C GLU A 659 14.35 14.79 -0.30
N GLY A 660 13.49 15.42 -1.10
CA GLY A 660 12.42 14.75 -1.86
C GLY A 660 12.98 13.68 -2.80
N TYR A 661 13.98 14.02 -3.60
CA TYR A 661 14.67 13.08 -4.50
C TYR A 661 15.30 11.92 -3.72
N ARG A 662 15.99 12.18 -2.62
CA ARG A 662 16.56 11.14 -1.74
C ARG A 662 15.48 10.17 -1.26
N ARG A 663 14.32 10.69 -0.86
CA ARG A 663 13.19 9.85 -0.40
C ARG A 663 12.59 9.01 -1.54
N ILE A 664 12.49 9.55 -2.76
CA ILE A 664 12.06 8.83 -3.96
C ILE A 664 13.01 7.66 -4.22
N GLN A 665 14.31 7.90 -4.22
CA GLN A 665 15.34 6.87 -4.37
C GLN A 665 15.24 5.80 -3.29
N TRP A 666 15.12 6.21 -2.02
CA TRP A 666 14.96 5.31 -0.87
C TRP A 666 13.75 4.37 -1.03
N CYS A 667 12.61 4.88 -1.51
CA CYS A 667 11.41 4.08 -1.74
C CYS A 667 11.67 2.91 -2.71
N ILE A 668 12.41 3.12 -3.80
CA ILE A 668 12.68 2.08 -4.82
C ILE A 668 13.31 0.85 -4.17
N PHE A 669 14.38 1.05 -3.39
CA PHE A 669 15.13 -0.05 -2.76
C PHE A 669 14.40 -0.60 -1.53
N ARG A 670 13.64 0.22 -0.82
CA ARG A 670 12.83 -0.23 0.33
C ARG A 670 11.69 -1.15 -0.11
N PHE A 671 11.01 -0.84 -1.22
CA PHE A 671 9.99 -1.72 -1.80
C PHE A 671 10.59 -3.03 -2.29
N GLU A 672 11.75 -3.01 -2.92
CA GLU A 672 12.44 -4.22 -3.35
C GLU A 672 12.83 -5.09 -2.15
N ASN A 673 13.41 -4.50 -1.11
CA ASN A 673 13.76 -5.24 0.11
C ASN A 673 12.53 -5.86 0.77
N GLU A 674 11.41 -5.13 0.84
CA GLU A 674 10.16 -5.66 1.36
C GLU A 674 9.58 -6.78 0.48
N HIS A 675 9.72 -6.65 -0.84
CA HIS A 675 9.31 -7.69 -1.79
C HIS A 675 10.08 -9.00 -1.57
N MET A 676 11.40 -8.92 -1.43
CA MET A 676 12.29 -10.08 -1.36
C MET A 676 12.35 -10.72 0.02
N THR A 677 12.46 -9.94 1.07
CA THR A 677 12.85 -10.43 2.40
C THR A 677 11.81 -10.24 3.49
N ASN A 678 10.87 -9.28 3.34
CA ASN A 678 9.91 -8.90 4.40
C ASN A 678 10.61 -8.69 5.77
N PRO A 679 11.60 -7.81 5.86
CA PRO A 679 12.56 -7.78 6.97
C PRO A 679 11.92 -7.50 8.32
N GLU A 680 10.83 -6.76 8.35
CA GLU A 680 10.10 -6.41 9.57
C GLU A 680 8.82 -7.25 9.79
N ASN A 681 8.65 -8.34 9.05
CA ASN A 681 7.50 -9.23 9.17
C ASN A 681 6.13 -8.54 9.06
N TYR A 682 6.01 -7.50 8.22
CA TYR A 682 4.72 -6.85 7.93
C TYR A 682 3.73 -7.81 7.27
N ARG A 683 4.25 -8.76 6.49
CA ARG A 683 3.47 -9.76 5.77
C ARG A 683 3.58 -11.12 6.42
N THR A 684 2.51 -11.87 6.36
CA THR A 684 2.46 -13.27 6.82
C THR A 684 2.98 -14.25 5.75
N ILE A 685 3.23 -13.78 4.53
CA ILE A 685 3.63 -14.57 3.37
C ILE A 685 4.88 -13.95 2.78
N LEU A 686 5.93 -14.75 2.61
CA LEU A 686 7.18 -14.33 1.96
C LEU A 686 7.04 -14.29 0.43
N ALA A 687 6.39 -15.32 -0.16
CA ALA A 687 6.17 -15.36 -1.59
C ALA A 687 5.04 -14.38 -1.98
N ILE A 688 5.39 -13.32 -2.71
CA ILE A 688 4.43 -12.40 -3.31
C ILE A 688 4.13 -12.90 -4.72
N PRO A 689 2.86 -13.07 -5.12
CA PRO A 689 2.54 -13.26 -6.52
C PRO A 689 3.07 -12.08 -7.34
N GLU A 690 3.57 -12.35 -8.53
CA GLU A 690 3.95 -11.30 -9.48
C GLU A 690 2.78 -10.34 -9.68
N LEU A 691 3.09 -9.09 -10.00
CA LEU A 691 2.05 -8.11 -10.32
C LEU A 691 1.27 -8.65 -11.52
N PRO A 692 -0.05 -8.89 -11.40
CA PRO A 692 -0.83 -9.25 -12.57
C PRO A 692 -0.67 -8.12 -13.58
N LEU A 693 -0.30 -8.49 -14.80
CA LEU A 693 -0.24 -7.57 -15.92
C LEU A 693 -1.68 -7.26 -16.33
N ASP A 694 -2.08 -6.00 -16.20
CA ASP A 694 -3.40 -5.53 -16.69
C ASP A 694 -3.37 -5.29 -18.19
#